data_f4e23c306e98e4876a9572268be11cc0
#
_entry.id   f4e23c306e98e4876a9572268be11cc0
#
_cell.length_a   1.000
_cell.length_b   1.000
_cell.length_c   1.000
_cell.angle_alpha   90.00
_cell.angle_beta   90.00
_cell.angle_gamma   90.00
#
_symmetry.space_group_name_H-M   'P 1'
#
loop_
_entity.id
_entity.type
_entity.pdbx_description
1 polymer ?
#
loop_
_entity_poly.entity_id
_entity_poly.type
_entity_poly.pdbx_seq_one_letter_code
_entity_poly.pdbx_strand_id
1 'polypeptide(L)'
;LVPGNVCLIRTIAILYLSSAAAPLLAQNPADGKANTAQHAPIITDTEFDAAIPSLDDAPLESIEVWNVEQENREADGSVAEPAAQGAVDPLLDDPLPLIENFDAEPPPAPTQAAEREAGAVRYILRLDGLDATRTTDLAKDADGIAVEAAAWNDVRSRFYDLSSLKDNGGRADSRAEIGQRARADRQLLLDILNGQGFFDADVQVKTETSATEGGPVNVVLTVLPGRRYYLGQIAFAAPAVQPADLISGNFTPKKGDAIIADVILAAEAKLSVELPQNGYPFANVGQRDILLDSGSGIGDYTLPVDPGVRSYFGQLRTEGMLTFEAGHIAILRRFKTGDLYDSRKVDDLRAALIATGLLSTVSVEAVPGEGVALDGTSYADLLVRQEAAPPRSLAASAGYGTGQGFRAEGSWTHRNLFPPEGALRVASLFGTQEQAASVTFDRGNAGRRDRNIEISLSALHSNYDAFEAYTGRLAVTMALVSTPIWQKKFTWSIGAEILGTSEDAFELARGVRDRQLYYVAALPGQVGFDRSNDLLDPVRGYRMNLRISPEASLGTGKQIYVRAILDGSYYYPVKDKIVVAARARVGTISGSSRDNLAPSRRLYGGGGGSVRGFGYQRLGPLDPNNDPIGGRSVNEFALEGRYRFGNLGVVGFVDAGQAYESTIPKFDDWRVGVGIGGRFYTNFGPVRLDLATPLNRRPGDSRFSVYVSIGQAF
;
A
#
# COMPACT_ATOMS: atom_id res chain seq x y z
N LEU A 1 -0.63 11.29 -31.90
CA LEU A 1 -0.69 11.26 -30.43
C LEU A 1 -1.99 10.63 -29.95
N VAL A 2 -2.05 9.38 -30.14
CA VAL A 2 -3.20 8.56 -29.80
C VAL A 2 -2.71 7.52 -28.84
N PRO A 3 -3.08 6.54 -28.45
CA PRO A 3 -3.04 5.80 -27.20
C PRO A 3 -1.72 5.81 -26.40
N GLY A 4 -0.65 6.38 -26.89
CA GLY A 4 0.58 6.57 -26.10
C GLY A 4 0.40 7.41 -24.83
N ASN A 5 -0.53 8.36 -24.81
CA ASN A 5 -0.78 9.20 -23.62
C ASN A 5 -1.51 8.47 -22.48
N VAL A 6 -2.28 7.43 -22.78
CA VAL A 6 -2.90 6.60 -21.72
C VAL A 6 -1.84 5.71 -21.07
N CYS A 7 -0.86 5.26 -21.84
CA CYS A 7 0.28 4.51 -21.31
C CYS A 7 1.26 5.46 -20.56
N LEU A 8 1.46 6.69 -21.06
CA LEU A 8 2.33 7.67 -20.39
C LEU A 8 1.77 8.14 -19.04
N ILE A 9 0.47 8.40 -18.95
CA ILE A 9 -0.18 8.74 -17.67
C ILE A 9 -0.22 7.52 -16.73
N ARG A 10 -0.38 6.30 -17.25
CA ARG A 10 -0.26 5.07 -16.46
C ARG A 10 1.17 4.77 -16.07
N THR A 11 2.14 5.01 -16.96
CA THR A 11 3.57 4.84 -16.66
C THR A 11 4.06 5.93 -15.68
N ILE A 12 3.53 7.13 -15.74
CA ILE A 12 3.82 8.21 -14.78
C ILE A 12 3.29 7.88 -13.38
N ALA A 13 2.10 7.28 -13.25
CA ALA A 13 1.59 6.80 -11.96
C ALA A 13 2.41 5.62 -11.41
N ILE A 14 2.95 4.76 -12.28
CA ILE A 14 3.80 3.62 -11.90
C ILE A 14 5.23 4.08 -11.55
N LEU A 15 5.75 5.11 -12.22
CA LEU A 15 7.08 5.67 -11.94
C LEU A 15 7.17 6.43 -10.60
N TYR A 16 6.05 6.95 -10.08
CA TYR A 16 6.01 7.50 -8.72
C TYR A 16 6.10 6.41 -7.62
N LEU A 17 5.79 5.15 -7.96
CA LEU A 17 5.85 4.02 -7.02
C LEU A 17 7.23 3.37 -6.90
N SER A 18 8.13 3.55 -7.88
CA SER A 18 9.45 2.91 -7.86
C SER A 18 10.52 3.68 -7.09
N SER A 19 10.23 4.89 -6.62
CA SER A 19 11.18 5.72 -5.86
C SER A 19 10.78 6.00 -4.42
N ALA A 20 9.68 5.43 -3.93
CA ALA A 20 9.32 5.47 -2.52
C ALA A 20 9.85 4.20 -1.85
N ALA A 21 10.93 4.34 -1.11
CA ALA A 21 11.30 3.38 -0.08
C ALA A 21 10.09 3.17 0.84
N ALA A 22 9.76 1.92 1.06
CA ALA A 22 8.76 1.34 1.95
C ALA A 22 7.77 2.30 2.63
N PRO A 23 6.49 2.26 2.27
CA PRO A 23 5.46 2.82 3.13
C PRO A 23 5.11 1.82 4.22
N LEU A 24 5.20 2.25 5.47
CA LEU A 24 4.46 1.64 6.57
C LEU A 24 2.98 1.55 6.21
N LEU A 25 2.46 0.34 6.19
CA LEU A 25 1.05 0.04 5.97
C LEU A 25 0.21 0.60 7.11
N ALA A 26 -0.55 1.65 6.83
CA ALA A 26 -1.73 1.97 7.63
C ALA A 26 -2.91 1.13 7.09
N GLN A 27 -3.33 0.14 7.85
CA GLN A 27 -4.55 -0.62 7.59
C GLN A 27 -5.77 0.27 7.81
N ASN A 28 -6.68 0.27 6.86
CA ASN A 28 -7.99 0.89 6.97
C ASN A 28 -8.96 -0.06 7.69
N PRO A 29 -9.62 0.34 8.76
CA PRO A 29 -10.69 -0.46 9.33
C PRO A 29 -12.05 0.01 8.79
N ALA A 30 -12.66 -0.76 7.92
CA ALA A 30 -14.12 -0.77 7.76
C ALA A 30 -14.54 -2.00 6.96
N ASP A 31 -15.06 -2.98 7.62
CA ASP A 31 -16.35 -3.65 7.43
C ASP A 31 -16.30 -5.00 8.15
N GLY A 32 -17.09 -5.08 9.23
CA GLY A 32 -17.19 -6.26 10.04
C GLY A 32 -17.82 -7.44 9.29
N LYS A 33 -17.06 -8.52 9.27
CA LYS A 33 -17.55 -9.90 9.42
C LYS A 33 -16.36 -10.72 9.93
N ALA A 34 -16.59 -11.38 11.06
CA ALA A 34 -15.63 -12.23 11.70
C ALA A 34 -15.05 -13.26 10.72
N ASN A 35 -13.77 -13.12 10.46
CA ASN A 35 -12.95 -14.19 9.97
C ASN A 35 -11.78 -14.30 10.93
N THR A 36 -11.54 -15.51 11.43
CA THR A 36 -10.44 -15.86 12.31
C THR A 36 -9.14 -15.29 11.73
N ALA A 37 -8.76 -14.11 12.21
CA ALA A 37 -7.49 -13.52 11.89
C ALA A 37 -6.43 -14.24 12.72
N GLN A 38 -5.61 -15.04 12.08
CA GLN A 38 -4.26 -15.28 12.56
C GLN A 38 -3.63 -13.92 12.86
N HIS A 39 -3.17 -13.72 14.06
CA HIS A 39 -2.31 -12.58 14.38
C HIS A 39 -1.04 -12.73 13.54
N ALA A 40 -1.00 -12.05 12.40
CA ALA A 40 0.25 -11.86 11.71
C ALA A 40 1.17 -11.04 12.64
N PRO A 41 2.44 -11.38 12.76
CA PRO A 41 3.41 -10.56 13.47
C PRO A 41 3.33 -9.14 12.91
N ILE A 42 3.58 -8.14 13.77
CA ILE A 42 3.52 -6.71 13.41
C ILE A 42 4.44 -6.40 12.21
N ILE A 43 5.45 -7.23 12.01
CA ILE A 43 6.34 -7.25 10.85
C ILE A 43 6.45 -8.73 10.44
N THR A 44 6.21 -9.07 9.18
CA THR A 44 6.43 -10.42 8.68
C THR A 44 7.94 -10.71 8.57
N ASP A 45 8.35 -11.98 8.69
CA ASP A 45 9.77 -12.34 8.55
C ASP A 45 10.36 -11.84 7.23
N THR A 46 9.57 -11.79 6.16
CA THR A 46 9.96 -11.26 4.86
C THR A 46 10.13 -9.73 4.86
N GLU A 47 9.38 -9.00 5.65
CA GLU A 47 9.53 -7.54 5.81
C GLU A 47 10.69 -7.21 6.75
N PHE A 48 10.95 -8.06 7.74
CA PHE A 48 12.11 -7.94 8.62
C PHE A 48 13.40 -8.21 7.84
N ASP A 49 13.47 -9.27 7.05
CA ASP A 49 14.61 -9.59 6.19
C ASP A 49 14.84 -8.54 5.10
N ALA A 50 13.79 -7.89 4.60
CA ALA A 50 13.90 -6.79 3.64
C ALA A 50 14.31 -5.46 4.29
N ALA A 51 14.10 -5.28 5.58
CA ALA A 51 14.52 -4.10 6.34
C ALA A 51 15.96 -4.21 6.86
N ILE A 52 16.54 -5.40 6.90
CA ILE A 52 17.96 -5.60 7.19
C ILE A 52 18.73 -5.26 5.90
N PRO A 53 19.62 -4.24 5.91
CA PRO A 53 20.49 -4.01 4.77
C PRO A 53 21.25 -5.29 4.49
N SER A 54 21.28 -5.74 3.22
CA SER A 54 22.07 -6.89 2.80
C SER A 54 23.48 -6.71 3.35
N LEU A 55 23.93 -7.66 4.18
CA LEU A 55 25.33 -7.72 4.57
C LEU A 55 26.14 -7.77 3.27
N ASP A 56 26.99 -6.76 3.09
CA ASP A 56 27.90 -6.73 1.96
C ASP A 56 28.79 -7.97 2.11
N ASP A 57 28.81 -8.84 1.10
CA ASP A 57 29.68 -10.04 1.06
C ASP A 57 31.16 -9.69 0.89
N ALA A 58 31.50 -8.37 0.97
CA ALA A 58 32.87 -7.91 1.01
C ALA A 58 33.56 -8.44 2.30
N PRO A 59 34.76 -9.01 2.21
CA PRO A 59 35.48 -9.46 3.39
C PRO A 59 35.66 -8.31 4.35
N LEU A 60 35.31 -8.51 5.62
CA LEU A 60 35.50 -7.54 6.69
C LEU A 60 36.95 -7.03 6.66
N GLU A 61 37.13 -5.72 6.67
CA GLU A 61 38.44 -5.07 6.78
C GLU A 61 39.17 -5.59 8.01
N SER A 62 40.49 -5.82 7.88
CA SER A 62 41.29 -6.31 8.99
C SER A 62 41.37 -5.28 10.12
N ILE A 63 41.42 -5.74 11.39
CA ILE A 63 41.47 -4.89 12.59
C ILE A 63 42.66 -3.92 12.53
N GLU A 64 43.73 -4.24 11.82
CA GLU A 64 44.90 -3.41 11.63
C GLU A 64 44.63 -2.11 10.84
N VAL A 65 43.70 -2.14 9.88
CA VAL A 65 43.32 -0.95 9.10
C VAL A 65 42.54 0.05 9.96
N TRP A 66 41.76 -0.41 10.91
CA TRP A 66 41.02 0.45 11.86
C TRP A 66 41.94 1.19 12.79
N ASN A 67 43.02 0.56 13.25
CA ASN A 67 44.00 1.22 14.13
C ASN A 67 44.80 2.32 13.41
N VAL A 68 45.12 2.13 12.13
CA VAL A 68 45.84 3.14 11.34
C VAL A 68 44.96 4.36 11.03
N GLU A 69 43.68 4.22 10.82
CA GLU A 69 42.77 5.35 10.64
C GLU A 69 42.56 6.13 11.93
N GLN A 70 42.55 5.47 13.08
CA GLN A 70 42.41 6.14 14.37
C GLN A 70 43.65 6.92 14.76
N GLU A 71 44.84 6.37 14.53
CA GLU A 71 46.11 7.11 14.72
C GLU A 71 46.26 8.32 13.76
N ASN A 72 45.76 8.21 12.52
CA ASN A 72 45.80 9.34 11.60
C ASN A 72 44.78 10.45 11.93
N ARG A 73 43.71 10.15 12.66
CA ARG A 73 42.76 11.16 13.16
C ARG A 73 43.29 11.90 14.39
N GLU A 74 44.07 11.24 15.23
CA GLU A 74 44.73 11.89 16.40
C GLU A 74 45.90 12.79 16.00
N ALA A 75 46.48 12.59 14.81
CA ALA A 75 47.58 13.43 14.28
C ALA A 75 47.11 14.75 13.64
N ASP A 76 45.81 14.92 13.33
CA ASP A 76 45.26 16.12 12.67
C ASP A 76 44.63 17.16 13.64
N GLY A 77 45.12 17.25 14.83
CA GLY A 77 45.15 18.44 15.71
C GLY A 77 43.88 19.28 15.89
N SER A 78 42.68 18.77 15.79
CA SER A 78 41.43 19.47 16.16
C SER A 78 40.98 19.06 17.57
N VAL A 79 41.40 19.80 18.58
CA VAL A 79 40.98 19.67 19.96
C VAL A 79 39.54 20.17 20.10
N ALA A 80 38.58 19.26 20.32
CA ALA A 80 37.28 19.62 20.85
C ALA A 80 37.37 19.73 22.38
N GLU A 81 36.90 20.84 22.94
CA GLU A 81 36.86 21.07 24.40
C GLU A 81 36.05 19.98 25.13
N PRO A 82 36.52 19.55 26.34
CA PRO A 82 35.82 18.49 27.08
C PRO A 82 34.58 19.02 27.78
N ALA A 83 33.47 18.32 27.58
CA ALA A 83 32.26 18.47 28.37
C ALA A 83 32.50 18.04 29.82
N ALA A 84 31.87 18.75 30.75
CA ALA A 84 32.02 18.70 32.18
C ALA A 84 32.10 17.28 32.79
N GLN A 85 33.12 17.09 33.64
CA GLN A 85 33.37 15.91 34.46
C GLN A 85 32.23 15.69 35.47
N GLY A 86 31.48 14.59 35.32
CA GLY A 86 30.72 14.01 36.40
C GLY A 86 31.68 13.38 37.43
N ALA A 87 31.37 13.53 38.71
CA ALA A 87 32.17 13.04 39.82
C ALA A 87 32.45 11.54 39.70
N VAL A 88 33.70 11.15 39.64
CA VAL A 88 34.18 9.77 39.67
C VAL A 88 34.07 9.24 41.09
N ASP A 89 33.44 8.08 41.29
CA ASP A 89 33.37 7.39 42.58
C ASP A 89 34.80 6.93 43.01
N PRO A 90 35.31 7.37 44.17
CA PRO A 90 36.66 7.03 44.61
C PRO A 90 36.93 5.54 44.88
N LEU A 91 35.90 4.71 44.85
CA LEU A 91 36.01 3.24 45.01
C LEU A 91 36.40 2.48 43.74
N LEU A 92 36.49 3.17 42.58
CA LEU A 92 36.87 2.57 41.30
C LEU A 92 38.38 2.60 41.01
N ASP A 93 39.16 3.30 41.81
CA ASP A 93 40.63 3.45 41.64
C ASP A 93 41.47 2.47 42.47
N ASP A 94 40.87 1.59 43.30
CA ASP A 94 41.61 0.54 43.98
C ASP A 94 41.97 -0.60 43.00
N PRO A 95 43.28 -0.91 42.85
CA PRO A 95 43.69 -2.03 42.01
C PRO A 95 43.15 -3.34 42.60
N LEU A 96 42.42 -4.09 41.76
CA LEU A 96 41.95 -5.42 42.11
C LEU A 96 43.12 -6.29 42.63
N PRO A 97 42.95 -7.03 43.75
CA PRO A 97 44.01 -7.89 44.28
C PRO A 97 44.40 -8.92 43.22
N LEU A 98 45.73 -9.06 43.03
CA LEU A 98 46.31 -10.12 42.17
C LEU A 98 45.82 -11.46 42.68
N ILE A 99 45.06 -12.19 41.86
CA ILE A 99 44.72 -13.59 42.11
C ILE A 99 45.98 -14.40 41.82
N GLU A 100 46.81 -14.59 42.85
CA GLU A 100 47.90 -15.56 42.78
C GLU A 100 47.33 -16.97 42.84
N ASN A 101 47.60 -17.75 41.77
CA ASN A 101 47.43 -19.18 41.70
C ASN A 101 46.00 -19.71 41.77
N PHE A 102 45.23 -19.56 40.65
CA PHE A 102 44.17 -20.45 40.36
C PHE A 102 44.71 -21.54 39.41
N ASP A 103 45.30 -22.60 39.96
CA ASP A 103 45.52 -23.87 39.27
C ASP A 103 44.15 -24.56 39.15
N ALA A 104 43.31 -24.05 38.22
CA ALA A 104 42.18 -24.79 37.75
C ALA A 104 42.72 -25.77 36.69
N GLU A 105 42.93 -27.03 37.06
CA GLU A 105 42.94 -28.08 36.05
C GLU A 105 41.70 -27.91 35.17
N PRO A 106 41.86 -27.80 33.86
CA PRO A 106 40.66 -27.71 32.99
C PRO A 106 39.86 -29.00 33.23
N PRO A 107 38.53 -28.92 33.38
CA PRO A 107 37.71 -30.11 33.50
C PRO A 107 38.07 -31.04 32.35
N PRO A 108 38.21 -32.38 32.61
CA PRO A 108 38.56 -33.29 31.56
C PRO A 108 37.60 -33.11 30.36
N ALA A 109 38.17 -32.93 29.18
CA ALA A 109 37.38 -32.81 27.95
C ALA A 109 36.35 -33.95 27.94
N PRO A 110 35.05 -33.64 27.67
CA PRO A 110 34.03 -34.67 27.64
C PRO A 110 34.46 -35.72 26.63
N THR A 111 34.63 -36.97 27.15
CA THR A 111 35.01 -38.10 26.34
C THR A 111 34.01 -38.23 25.21
N GLN A 112 34.46 -38.34 23.96
CA GLN A 112 33.63 -38.48 22.75
C GLN A 112 32.56 -39.62 22.82
N ALA A 113 32.57 -40.45 23.84
CA ALA A 113 31.54 -41.41 24.16
C ALA A 113 30.27 -40.78 24.79
N ALA A 114 30.39 -39.66 25.52
CA ALA A 114 29.23 -38.97 26.11
C ALA A 114 28.46 -38.11 25.10
N GLU A 115 29.09 -37.72 24.00
CA GLU A 115 28.42 -36.94 22.91
C GLU A 115 27.58 -37.82 21.98
N ARG A 116 27.67 -39.14 22.05
CA ARG A 116 26.94 -40.08 21.16
C ARG A 116 25.60 -40.57 21.70
N GLU A 117 25.18 -40.24 22.91
CA GLU A 117 23.89 -40.67 23.50
C GLU A 117 22.86 -39.56 23.77
N ALA A 118 23.10 -38.33 23.39
CA ALA A 118 22.05 -37.29 23.42
C ALA A 118 21.16 -37.39 22.17
N GLY A 119 20.52 -38.53 21.97
CA GLY A 119 19.40 -38.64 21.04
C GLY A 119 18.27 -37.74 21.51
N ALA A 120 17.74 -36.87 20.65
CA ALA A 120 16.62 -35.96 20.95
C ALA A 120 15.52 -36.74 21.71
N VAL A 121 15.20 -36.28 22.91
CA VAL A 121 14.17 -36.90 23.76
C VAL A 121 12.81 -36.56 23.16
N ARG A 122 12.04 -37.57 22.80
CA ARG A 122 10.65 -37.39 22.33
C ARG A 122 9.71 -37.19 23.50
N TYR A 123 8.74 -36.29 23.31
CA TYR A 123 7.67 -36.10 24.28
C TYR A 123 6.32 -35.94 23.58
N ILE A 124 5.26 -36.18 24.34
CA ILE A 124 3.87 -36.02 23.91
C ILE A 124 3.22 -35.07 24.88
N LEU A 125 2.70 -33.95 24.35
CA LEU A 125 1.90 -32.96 25.09
C LEU A 125 0.46 -33.46 25.17
N ARG A 126 -0.08 -33.51 26.39
CA ARG A 126 -1.48 -33.74 26.67
C ARG A 126 -2.00 -32.59 27.51
N LEU A 127 -3.11 -32.04 27.08
CA LEU A 127 -3.81 -30.96 27.77
C LEU A 127 -5.13 -31.52 28.32
N ASP A 128 -5.18 -31.72 29.62
CA ASP A 128 -6.38 -32.21 30.33
C ASP A 128 -7.15 -31.01 30.92
N GLY A 129 -8.46 -31.10 30.96
CA GLY A 129 -9.33 -30.04 31.49
C GLY A 129 -9.86 -29.04 30.45
N LEU A 130 -9.36 -29.10 29.17
CA LEU A 130 -9.86 -28.28 28.06
C LEU A 130 -10.37 -29.13 26.87
N ASP A 131 -10.54 -30.45 27.04
CA ASP A 131 -11.02 -31.33 25.96
C ASP A 131 -12.53 -31.17 25.73
N ALA A 132 -12.89 -30.60 24.60
CA ALA A 132 -14.28 -30.36 24.16
C ALA A 132 -15.11 -31.65 23.91
N THR A 133 -14.50 -32.83 23.96
CA THR A 133 -15.18 -34.11 23.69
C THR A 133 -15.83 -34.76 24.90
N ARG A 134 -15.61 -34.22 26.13
CA ARG A 134 -16.32 -34.63 27.36
C ARG A 134 -17.24 -33.50 27.84
N THR A 135 -18.18 -33.15 27.05
CA THR A 135 -18.88 -31.88 26.91
C THR A 135 -19.99 -31.58 27.91
N THR A 136 -20.19 -32.31 28.99
CA THR A 136 -21.29 -31.98 29.92
C THR A 136 -20.85 -31.27 31.20
N ASP A 137 -19.58 -31.39 31.62
CA ASP A 137 -19.14 -30.80 32.90
C ASP A 137 -18.17 -29.60 32.70
N LEU A 138 -17.57 -29.45 31.53
CA LEU A 138 -16.60 -28.39 31.22
C LEU A 138 -17.23 -27.12 30.60
N ALA A 139 -18.51 -27.15 30.27
CA ALA A 139 -19.22 -25.96 29.77
C ALA A 139 -19.60 -25.02 30.94
N LYS A 140 -19.14 -25.30 32.14
CA LYS A 140 -19.42 -24.51 33.33
C LYS A 140 -18.14 -24.16 34.05
N ASP A 141 -18.10 -22.98 34.66
CA ASP A 141 -17.05 -22.60 35.60
C ASP A 141 -17.21 -23.35 36.96
N ALA A 142 -16.35 -23.05 37.94
CA ALA A 142 -16.39 -23.67 39.26
C ALA A 142 -17.73 -23.45 40.02
N ASP A 143 -18.49 -22.42 39.66
CA ASP A 143 -19.80 -22.12 40.23
C ASP A 143 -20.95 -22.76 39.45
N GLY A 144 -20.67 -23.54 38.44
CA GLY A 144 -21.66 -24.17 37.58
C GLY A 144 -22.31 -23.26 36.54
N ILE A 145 -21.75 -22.06 36.32
CA ILE A 145 -22.20 -21.11 35.29
C ILE A 145 -21.69 -21.56 33.91
N ALA A 146 -22.60 -21.61 32.93
CA ALA A 146 -22.25 -22.00 31.58
C ALA A 146 -21.26 -21.00 30.96
N VAL A 147 -20.09 -21.50 30.49
CA VAL A 147 -19.09 -20.75 29.75
C VAL A 147 -19.28 -21.06 28.28
N GLU A 148 -19.29 -20.03 27.43
CA GLU A 148 -19.43 -20.22 25.99
C GLU A 148 -18.35 -21.12 25.44
N ALA A 149 -18.71 -22.07 24.59
CA ALA A 149 -17.76 -22.99 23.93
C ALA A 149 -16.70 -22.22 23.10
N ALA A 150 -17.02 -21.02 22.65
CA ALA A 150 -16.10 -20.12 21.98
C ALA A 150 -14.91 -19.72 22.86
N ALA A 151 -15.12 -19.46 24.16
CA ALA A 151 -14.06 -19.06 25.08
C ALA A 151 -13.04 -20.21 25.29
N TRP A 152 -13.52 -21.44 25.45
CA TRP A 152 -12.66 -22.62 25.58
C TRP A 152 -11.90 -22.92 24.30
N ASN A 153 -12.53 -22.73 23.14
CA ASN A 153 -11.85 -22.88 21.85
C ASN A 153 -10.76 -21.82 21.66
N ASP A 154 -11.01 -20.58 22.11
CA ASP A 154 -10.02 -19.50 22.05
C ASP A 154 -8.82 -19.80 22.96
N VAL A 155 -9.04 -20.20 24.21
CA VAL A 155 -7.96 -20.62 25.14
C VAL A 155 -7.10 -21.71 24.51
N ARG A 156 -7.72 -22.74 23.97
CA ARG A 156 -7.02 -23.88 23.37
C ARG A 156 -6.25 -23.47 22.10
N SER A 157 -6.88 -22.68 21.21
CA SER A 157 -6.24 -22.22 19.99
C SER A 157 -5.00 -21.39 20.32
N ARG A 158 -5.13 -20.37 21.15
CA ARG A 158 -4.02 -19.51 21.58
C ARG A 158 -2.90 -20.28 22.25
N PHE A 159 -3.27 -21.23 23.13
CA PHE A 159 -2.26 -22.07 23.75
C PHE A 159 -1.49 -22.88 22.70
N TYR A 160 -2.17 -23.55 21.78
CA TYR A 160 -1.51 -24.34 20.76
C TYR A 160 -0.71 -23.52 19.73
N ASP A 161 -1.07 -22.28 19.52
CA ASP A 161 -0.36 -21.36 18.62
C ASP A 161 0.93 -20.80 19.26
N LEU A 162 0.98 -20.71 20.60
CA LEU A 162 2.07 -20.08 21.35
C LEU A 162 2.88 -21.05 22.21
N SER A 163 2.50 -22.32 22.27
CA SER A 163 3.09 -23.34 23.16
C SER A 163 4.50 -23.71 22.71
N SER A 164 5.47 -23.52 23.60
CA SER A 164 6.85 -23.95 23.39
C SER A 164 7.04 -25.48 23.40
N LEU A 165 6.10 -26.24 23.98
CA LEU A 165 6.06 -27.70 23.88
C LEU A 165 5.60 -28.20 22.52
N LYS A 166 4.99 -27.35 21.68
CA LYS A 166 4.65 -27.70 20.30
C LYS A 166 5.79 -27.46 19.30
N ASP A 167 6.79 -26.71 19.71
CA ASP A 167 7.97 -26.48 18.88
C ASP A 167 8.74 -27.75 18.62
N ASN A 168 9.45 -27.81 17.49
CA ASN A 168 10.29 -28.95 17.09
C ASN A 168 9.58 -30.33 17.02
N GLY A 169 8.25 -30.35 16.82
CA GLY A 169 7.49 -31.58 16.59
C GLY A 169 7.56 -32.60 17.75
N GLY A 170 7.60 -32.13 19.00
CA GLY A 170 7.63 -32.96 20.19
C GLY A 170 9.01 -33.59 20.46
N ARG A 171 10.08 -32.85 20.15
CA ARG A 171 11.48 -33.25 20.42
C ARG A 171 12.19 -32.17 21.23
N ALA A 172 13.07 -32.58 22.12
CA ALA A 172 13.95 -31.72 22.90
C ALA A 172 15.31 -32.34 23.08
N ASP A 173 16.34 -31.56 23.28
CA ASP A 173 17.72 -32.05 23.44
C ASP A 173 17.94 -32.73 24.79
N SER A 174 17.12 -32.39 25.79
CA SER A 174 17.19 -32.96 27.12
C SER A 174 15.84 -32.98 27.85
N ARG A 175 15.74 -33.81 28.90
CA ARG A 175 14.59 -33.81 29.83
C ARG A 175 14.50 -32.52 30.61
N ALA A 176 15.60 -31.83 30.88
CA ALA A 176 15.62 -30.55 31.57
C ALA A 176 14.95 -29.49 30.72
N GLU A 177 15.16 -29.48 29.42
CA GLU A 177 14.52 -28.59 28.44
C GLU A 177 13.00 -28.84 28.38
N ILE A 178 12.54 -30.10 28.36
CA ILE A 178 11.13 -30.44 28.43
C ILE A 178 10.49 -29.80 29.70
N GLY A 179 11.19 -29.94 30.85
CA GLY A 179 10.75 -29.37 32.11
C GLY A 179 10.70 -27.80 32.08
N GLN A 180 11.64 -27.17 31.37
CA GLN A 180 11.65 -25.71 31.20
C GLN A 180 10.46 -25.25 30.31
N ARG A 181 10.29 -25.91 29.15
CA ARG A 181 9.15 -25.63 28.25
C ARG A 181 7.80 -25.85 28.93
N ALA A 182 7.69 -26.93 29.72
CA ALA A 182 6.46 -27.22 30.48
C ALA A 182 6.14 -26.16 31.54
N ARG A 183 7.16 -25.57 32.19
CA ARG A 183 6.95 -24.43 33.11
C ARG A 183 6.55 -23.16 32.37
N ALA A 184 7.17 -22.89 31.20
CA ALA A 184 6.80 -21.76 30.36
C ALA A 184 5.33 -21.89 29.87
N ASP A 185 4.96 -23.07 29.38
CA ASP A 185 3.60 -23.36 28.92
C ASP A 185 2.55 -23.32 30.03
N ARG A 186 2.95 -23.71 31.26
CA ARG A 186 2.10 -23.52 32.43
C ARG A 186 1.78 -22.03 32.66
N GLN A 187 2.79 -21.18 32.62
CA GLN A 187 2.60 -19.75 32.80
C GLN A 187 1.77 -19.17 31.65
N LEU A 188 2.06 -19.55 30.40
CA LEU A 188 1.28 -19.17 29.22
C LEU A 188 -0.21 -19.52 29.39
N LEU A 189 -0.54 -20.74 29.86
CA LEU A 189 -1.93 -21.12 30.10
C LEU A 189 -2.59 -20.27 31.19
N LEU A 190 -1.90 -19.98 32.28
CA LEU A 190 -2.41 -19.10 33.34
C LEU A 190 -2.68 -17.70 32.79
N ASP A 191 -1.77 -17.14 31.98
CA ASP A 191 -1.93 -15.82 31.39
C ASP A 191 -3.11 -15.79 30.41
N ILE A 192 -3.30 -16.82 29.60
CA ILE A 192 -4.43 -16.94 28.68
C ILE A 192 -5.76 -17.07 29.47
N LEU A 193 -5.79 -17.89 30.53
CA LEU A 193 -6.98 -18.07 31.37
C LEU A 193 -7.35 -16.79 32.10
N ASN A 194 -6.36 -16.09 32.69
CA ASN A 194 -6.55 -14.78 33.30
C ASN A 194 -7.09 -13.77 32.26
N GLY A 195 -6.56 -13.79 31.05
CA GLY A 195 -7.06 -12.97 29.94
C GLY A 195 -8.51 -13.25 29.54
N GLN A 196 -9.05 -14.42 29.88
CA GLN A 196 -10.44 -14.82 29.66
C GLN A 196 -11.32 -14.68 30.90
N GLY A 197 -10.79 -14.09 31.99
CA GLY A 197 -11.51 -13.82 33.22
C GLY A 197 -11.48 -14.94 34.28
N PHE A 198 -10.60 -15.94 34.12
CA PHE A 198 -10.42 -16.99 35.10
C PHE A 198 -9.22 -16.69 36.03
N PHE A 199 -9.40 -15.75 36.96
CA PHE A 199 -8.28 -15.28 37.81
C PHE A 199 -7.92 -16.26 38.92
N ASP A 200 -8.80 -17.21 39.28
CA ASP A 200 -8.55 -18.28 40.24
C ASP A 200 -8.04 -19.58 39.58
N ALA A 201 -7.61 -19.49 38.29
CA ALA A 201 -7.14 -20.66 37.57
C ALA A 201 -5.85 -21.23 38.15
N ASP A 202 -5.76 -22.55 38.21
CA ASP A 202 -4.50 -23.27 38.46
C ASP A 202 -4.19 -24.24 37.32
N VAL A 203 -2.90 -24.38 37.02
CA VAL A 203 -2.41 -25.31 35.99
C VAL A 203 -1.35 -26.21 36.61
N GLN A 204 -1.63 -27.49 36.69
CA GLN A 204 -0.71 -28.49 37.21
C GLN A 204 0.06 -29.14 36.07
N VAL A 205 1.38 -29.27 36.26
CA VAL A 205 2.28 -29.91 35.29
C VAL A 205 2.72 -31.24 35.84
N LYS A 206 2.49 -32.31 35.07
CA LYS A 206 2.99 -33.66 35.38
C LYS A 206 3.80 -34.20 34.21
N THR A 207 5.01 -34.64 34.49
CA THR A 207 5.86 -35.33 33.50
C THR A 207 5.97 -36.80 33.88
N GLU A 208 5.51 -37.68 33.01
CA GLU A 208 5.53 -39.11 33.22
C GLU A 208 6.48 -39.77 32.20
N THR A 209 7.42 -40.56 32.68
CA THR A 209 8.28 -41.36 31.82
C THR A 209 7.51 -42.58 31.31
N SER A 210 7.59 -42.87 30.03
CA SER A 210 7.00 -44.12 29.49
C SER A 210 7.56 -45.36 30.23
N ALA A 211 6.70 -46.33 30.48
CA ALA A 211 7.11 -47.60 31.04
C ALA A 211 8.03 -48.42 30.11
N THR A 212 8.11 -48.05 28.82
CA THR A 212 8.97 -48.68 27.80
C THR A 212 10.30 -47.92 27.76
N GLU A 213 11.40 -48.65 27.86
CA GLU A 213 12.76 -48.09 27.75
C GLU A 213 12.93 -47.39 26.40
N GLY A 214 13.31 -46.08 26.40
CA GLY A 214 13.37 -45.24 25.19
C GLY A 214 12.05 -44.68 24.69
N GLY A 215 10.91 -44.85 25.40
CA GLY A 215 9.62 -44.30 25.03
C GLY A 215 9.52 -42.78 25.29
N PRO A 216 8.53 -42.10 24.68
CA PRO A 216 8.36 -40.67 24.82
C PRO A 216 8.00 -40.26 26.25
N VAL A 217 8.41 -39.08 26.67
CA VAL A 217 8.00 -38.46 27.92
C VAL A 217 6.59 -37.88 27.73
N ASN A 218 5.64 -38.26 28.56
CA ASN A 218 4.31 -37.64 28.56
C ASN A 218 4.35 -36.39 29.44
N VAL A 219 4.06 -35.25 28.85
CA VAL A 219 3.86 -33.96 29.54
C VAL A 219 2.36 -33.68 29.61
N VAL A 220 1.81 -33.75 30.79
CA VAL A 220 0.37 -33.51 31.03
C VAL A 220 0.21 -32.18 31.73
N LEU A 221 -0.50 -31.26 31.10
CA LEU A 221 -0.94 -30.02 31.68
C LEU A 221 -2.43 -30.16 32.05
N THR A 222 -2.72 -30.17 33.34
CA THR A 222 -4.08 -30.27 33.85
C THR A 222 -4.56 -28.89 34.25
N VAL A 223 -5.58 -28.39 33.57
CA VAL A 223 -6.17 -27.07 33.81
C VAL A 223 -7.33 -27.18 34.78
N LEU A 224 -7.26 -26.41 35.85
CA LEU A 224 -8.34 -26.17 36.82
C LEU A 224 -8.76 -24.71 36.67
N PRO A 225 -9.79 -24.39 35.87
CA PRO A 225 -10.08 -23.02 35.48
C PRO A 225 -10.58 -22.13 36.61
N GLY A 226 -11.10 -22.72 37.69
CA GLY A 226 -11.67 -21.95 38.75
C GLY A 226 -12.97 -21.23 38.33
N ARG A 227 -13.26 -20.13 38.97
CA ARG A 227 -14.42 -19.29 38.73
C ARG A 227 -14.11 -18.29 37.58
N ARG A 228 -15.10 -18.01 36.73
CA ARG A 228 -15.02 -16.91 35.78
C ARG A 228 -15.57 -15.64 36.39
N TYR A 229 -14.87 -14.52 36.23
CA TYR A 229 -15.28 -13.24 36.77
C TYR A 229 -16.00 -12.39 35.71
N TYR A 230 -16.99 -11.63 36.18
CA TYR A 230 -17.84 -10.78 35.34
C TYR A 230 -17.79 -9.33 35.81
N LEU A 231 -17.97 -8.39 34.88
CA LEU A 231 -18.00 -6.97 35.20
C LEU A 231 -19.19 -6.59 36.10
N GLY A 232 -18.88 -5.96 37.19
CA GLY A 232 -19.81 -5.37 38.11
C GLY A 232 -20.16 -3.93 37.76
N GLN A 233 -19.79 -2.99 38.63
CA GLN A 233 -19.92 -1.57 38.34
C GLN A 233 -18.80 -1.15 37.35
N ILE A 234 -19.18 -0.33 36.37
CA ILE A 234 -18.21 0.31 35.44
C ILE A 234 -18.26 1.80 35.73
N ALA A 235 -17.16 2.35 36.22
CA ALA A 235 -17.00 3.76 36.55
C ALA A 235 -15.89 4.43 35.72
N PHE A 236 -16.16 5.64 35.26
CA PHE A 236 -15.17 6.49 34.61
C PHE A 236 -14.86 7.66 35.54
N ALA A 237 -13.63 7.72 36.04
CA ALA A 237 -13.13 8.86 36.80
C ALA A 237 -12.67 9.95 35.81
N ALA A 238 -13.63 10.73 35.31
CA ALA A 238 -13.43 11.72 34.26
C ALA A 238 -14.20 13.00 34.53
N PRO A 239 -13.68 14.20 34.18
CA PRO A 239 -14.46 15.41 34.05
C PRO A 239 -15.56 15.26 32.99
N ALA A 240 -16.55 16.16 33.02
CA ALA A 240 -17.63 16.17 32.03
C ALA A 240 -17.06 16.45 30.61
N VAL A 241 -17.46 15.64 29.63
CA VAL A 241 -17.09 15.76 28.21
C VAL A 241 -18.30 16.16 27.36
N GLN A 242 -18.04 16.59 26.15
CA GLN A 242 -19.06 16.90 25.12
C GLN A 242 -18.78 16.13 23.84
N PRO A 243 -19.74 15.32 23.34
CA PRO A 243 -21.05 15.01 23.94
C PRO A 243 -20.90 14.22 25.24
N ALA A 244 -21.91 14.28 26.11
CA ALA A 244 -21.85 13.71 27.47
C ALA A 244 -21.64 12.17 27.49
N ASP A 245 -22.04 11.50 26.45
CA ASP A 245 -21.92 10.06 26.25
C ASP A 245 -20.63 9.65 25.52
N LEU A 246 -19.71 10.57 25.23
CA LEU A 246 -18.51 10.31 24.44
C LEU A 246 -17.65 9.19 25.04
N ILE A 247 -17.49 9.14 26.36
CA ILE A 247 -16.74 8.08 27.05
C ILE A 247 -17.60 6.84 27.18
N SER A 248 -18.75 6.94 27.85
CA SER A 248 -19.60 5.78 28.17
C SER A 248 -20.20 5.10 26.93
N GLY A 249 -20.55 5.85 25.90
CA GLY A 249 -21.11 5.34 24.65
C GLY A 249 -20.09 4.62 23.75
N ASN A 250 -18.80 4.92 23.92
CA ASN A 250 -17.72 4.30 23.16
C ASN A 250 -17.05 3.13 23.90
N PHE A 251 -17.32 2.95 25.17
CA PHE A 251 -16.86 1.80 25.94
C PHE A 251 -17.86 0.65 25.79
N THR A 252 -17.49 -0.36 25.00
CA THR A 252 -18.39 -1.46 24.61
C THR A 252 -18.73 -2.45 25.72
N PRO A 253 -17.83 -2.80 26.69
CA PRO A 253 -18.14 -3.72 27.76
C PRO A 253 -19.26 -3.20 28.67
N LYS A 254 -20.11 -4.10 29.16
CA LYS A 254 -21.27 -3.78 30.00
C LYS A 254 -21.23 -4.58 31.32
N LYS A 255 -21.97 -4.10 32.31
CA LYS A 255 -22.19 -4.85 33.52
C LYS A 255 -22.77 -6.23 33.20
N GLY A 256 -22.17 -7.26 33.75
CA GLY A 256 -22.53 -8.66 33.53
C GLY A 256 -21.79 -9.35 32.42
N ASP A 257 -21.00 -8.62 31.62
CA ASP A 257 -20.09 -9.24 30.62
C ASP A 257 -18.91 -9.89 31.34
N ALA A 258 -18.36 -10.97 30.78
CA ALA A 258 -17.13 -11.57 31.30
C ALA A 258 -15.96 -10.60 31.20
N ILE A 259 -15.07 -10.63 32.18
CA ILE A 259 -13.83 -9.81 32.19
C ILE A 259 -12.83 -10.40 31.20
N ILE A 260 -12.91 -9.99 29.93
CA ILE A 260 -12.01 -10.44 28.86
C ILE A 260 -11.01 -9.33 28.59
N ALA A 261 -9.73 -9.60 28.82
CA ALA A 261 -8.66 -8.61 28.72
C ALA A 261 -8.63 -7.92 27.34
N ASP A 262 -8.71 -8.67 26.25
CA ASP A 262 -8.67 -8.13 24.87
C ASP A 262 -9.84 -7.19 24.58
N VAL A 263 -11.04 -7.52 25.09
CA VAL A 263 -12.24 -6.69 24.89
C VAL A 263 -12.13 -5.38 25.65
N ILE A 264 -11.60 -5.44 26.88
CA ILE A 264 -11.38 -4.25 27.72
C ILE A 264 -10.29 -3.37 27.10
N LEU A 265 -9.14 -3.96 26.74
CA LEU A 265 -8.04 -3.24 26.07
C LEU A 265 -8.48 -2.59 24.77
N ALA A 266 -9.26 -3.29 23.95
CA ALA A 266 -9.82 -2.74 22.71
C ALA A 266 -10.77 -1.55 22.98
N ALA A 267 -11.59 -1.63 24.04
CA ALA A 267 -12.48 -0.55 24.43
C ALA A 267 -11.70 0.69 24.94
N GLU A 268 -10.66 0.49 25.74
CA GLU A 268 -9.76 1.55 26.22
C GLU A 268 -8.99 2.21 25.04
N ALA A 269 -8.44 1.39 24.14
CA ALA A 269 -7.79 1.87 22.93
C ALA A 269 -8.75 2.68 22.04
N LYS A 270 -10.01 2.25 21.95
CA LYS A 270 -11.04 3.00 21.23
C LYS A 270 -11.27 4.38 21.85
N LEU A 271 -11.33 4.51 23.18
CA LEU A 271 -11.45 5.81 23.84
C LEU A 271 -10.27 6.72 23.55
N SER A 272 -9.04 6.19 23.52
CA SER A 272 -7.83 6.94 23.16
C SER A 272 -7.86 7.47 21.73
N VAL A 273 -8.65 6.88 20.85
CA VAL A 273 -8.85 7.33 19.46
C VAL A 273 -10.04 8.30 19.37
N GLU A 274 -11.18 7.96 20.02
CA GLU A 274 -12.42 8.73 19.90
C GLU A 274 -12.34 10.12 20.55
N LEU A 275 -11.65 10.24 21.68
CA LEU A 275 -11.49 11.54 22.35
C LEU A 275 -10.79 12.58 21.45
N PRO A 276 -9.63 12.30 20.85
CA PRO A 276 -9.00 13.22 19.90
C PRO A 276 -9.82 13.49 18.63
N GLN A 277 -10.65 12.55 18.20
CA GLN A 277 -11.55 12.77 17.05
C GLN A 277 -12.71 13.73 17.35
N ASN A 278 -13.02 13.95 18.64
CA ASN A 278 -14.17 14.73 19.10
C ASN A 278 -13.78 16.00 19.87
N GLY A 279 -12.61 16.54 19.61
CA GLY A 279 -12.18 17.84 20.13
C GLY A 279 -11.24 17.80 21.32
N TYR A 280 -10.71 16.64 21.72
CA TYR A 280 -9.85 16.49 22.89
C TYR A 280 -8.44 16.02 22.52
N PRO A 281 -7.61 16.89 21.92
CA PRO A 281 -6.28 16.52 21.39
C PRO A 281 -5.30 16.02 22.45
N PHE A 282 -5.49 16.42 23.72
CA PHE A 282 -4.60 16.12 24.82
C PHE A 282 -5.17 15.06 25.77
N ALA A 283 -6.19 14.32 25.32
CA ALA A 283 -6.81 13.29 26.12
C ALA A 283 -5.81 12.19 26.49
N ASN A 284 -5.85 11.78 27.74
CA ASN A 284 -5.07 10.68 28.27
C ASN A 284 -5.99 9.66 28.97
N VAL A 285 -5.94 8.42 28.53
CA VAL A 285 -6.63 7.29 29.18
C VAL A 285 -5.62 6.65 30.11
N GLY A 286 -5.91 6.75 31.42
CA GLY A 286 -5.04 6.24 32.46
C GLY A 286 -5.10 4.71 32.62
N GLN A 287 -4.38 4.21 33.62
CA GLN A 287 -4.39 2.77 33.92
C GLN A 287 -5.67 2.39 34.64
N ARG A 288 -6.36 1.38 34.16
CA ARG A 288 -7.56 0.80 34.79
C ARG A 288 -7.25 0.20 36.15
N ASP A 289 -8.25 0.17 36.98
CA ASP A 289 -8.31 -0.63 38.20
C ASP A 289 -9.52 -1.57 38.14
N ILE A 290 -9.32 -2.84 38.52
CA ILE A 290 -10.37 -3.85 38.56
C ILE A 290 -10.31 -4.49 39.96
N LEU A 291 -11.29 -4.15 40.80
CA LEU A 291 -11.42 -4.71 42.14
C LEU A 291 -12.23 -6.01 42.08
N LEU A 292 -11.55 -7.15 42.19
CA LEU A 292 -12.16 -8.46 42.13
C LEU A 292 -12.71 -8.89 43.51
N ASP A 293 -13.97 -9.29 43.59
CA ASP A 293 -14.57 -9.95 44.75
C ASP A 293 -14.63 -11.47 44.52
N SER A 294 -13.78 -12.20 45.22
CA SER A 294 -13.72 -13.66 45.15
C SER A 294 -14.97 -14.35 45.70
N GLY A 295 -15.76 -13.68 46.54
CA GLY A 295 -17.01 -14.21 47.07
C GLY A 295 -18.13 -14.26 46.04
N SER A 296 -18.26 -13.23 45.22
CA SER A 296 -19.33 -13.08 44.22
C SER A 296 -18.92 -13.40 42.78
N GLY A 297 -17.62 -13.45 42.49
CA GLY A 297 -17.11 -13.57 41.10
C GLY A 297 -17.33 -12.32 40.25
N ILE A 298 -17.44 -11.14 40.90
CA ILE A 298 -17.67 -9.86 40.25
C ILE A 298 -16.42 -9.01 40.37
N GLY A 299 -16.10 -8.27 39.32
CA GLY A 299 -15.03 -7.28 39.28
C GLY A 299 -15.57 -5.89 38.97
N ASP A 300 -15.41 -4.96 39.91
CA ASP A 300 -15.74 -3.56 39.68
C ASP A 300 -14.62 -2.87 38.95
N TYR A 301 -14.98 -2.26 37.81
CA TYR A 301 -14.02 -1.64 36.87
C TYR A 301 -14.03 -0.13 37.01
N THR A 302 -12.85 0.47 37.18
CA THR A 302 -12.69 1.93 37.24
C THR A 302 -11.61 2.33 36.24
N LEU A 303 -11.92 3.27 35.34
CA LEU A 303 -10.97 3.83 34.37
C LEU A 303 -10.81 5.33 34.59
N PRO A 304 -9.61 5.79 34.98
CA PRO A 304 -9.29 7.21 34.98
C PRO A 304 -9.16 7.70 33.54
N VAL A 305 -9.90 8.75 33.19
CA VAL A 305 -9.79 9.39 31.86
C VAL A 305 -9.64 10.89 32.09
N ASP A 306 -8.51 11.43 31.67
CA ASP A 306 -8.30 12.88 31.58
C ASP A 306 -8.54 13.31 30.12
N PRO A 307 -9.66 13.90 29.76
CA PRO A 307 -9.92 14.36 28.43
C PRO A 307 -9.11 15.61 28.05
N GLY A 308 -8.52 16.29 29.05
CA GLY A 308 -7.95 17.60 28.83
C GLY A 308 -9.00 18.65 28.45
N VAL A 309 -8.56 19.76 27.86
CA VAL A 309 -9.46 20.83 27.42
C VAL A 309 -9.93 20.57 26.00
N ARG A 310 -11.24 20.72 25.78
CA ARG A 310 -11.81 20.69 24.42
C ARG A 310 -11.23 21.83 23.62
N SER A 311 -10.76 21.58 22.42
CA SER A 311 -9.96 22.50 21.65
C SER A 311 -10.45 22.67 20.20
N TYR A 312 -10.24 23.85 19.67
CA TYR A 312 -10.36 24.15 18.23
C TYR A 312 -8.98 24.16 17.58
N PHE A 313 -8.90 23.97 16.27
CA PHE A 313 -7.65 24.11 15.53
C PHE A 313 -7.13 25.55 15.62
N GLY A 314 -5.91 25.70 16.08
CA GLY A 314 -5.14 26.93 16.17
C GLY A 314 -4.28 27.19 14.93
N GLN A 315 -3.05 27.64 15.16
CA GLN A 315 -2.09 27.96 14.11
C GLN A 315 -1.25 26.76 13.70
N LEU A 316 -0.69 26.82 12.48
CA LEU A 316 0.32 25.90 12.00
C LEU A 316 1.70 26.47 12.28
N ARG A 317 2.54 25.67 12.92
CA ARG A 317 3.97 25.98 13.16
C ARG A 317 4.82 24.88 12.51
N THR A 318 6.02 25.26 12.04
CA THR A 318 6.93 24.32 11.37
C THR A 318 8.30 24.39 11.98
N GLU A 319 8.92 23.22 12.15
CA GLU A 319 10.29 23.05 12.68
C GLU A 319 11.08 22.04 11.86
N GLY A 320 12.42 22.07 11.99
CA GLY A 320 13.33 21.14 11.34
C GLY A 320 13.91 21.65 10.03
N MET A 321 14.29 20.74 9.14
CA MET A 321 14.77 21.08 7.79
C MET A 321 13.59 21.42 6.90
N LEU A 322 13.23 22.70 6.85
CA LEU A 322 12.00 23.17 6.19
C LEU A 322 12.04 22.92 4.68
N THR A 323 11.25 21.98 4.25
CA THR A 323 10.87 21.79 2.84
C THR A 323 9.65 22.66 2.51
N PHE A 324 8.75 22.83 3.48
CA PHE A 324 7.54 23.62 3.37
C PHE A 324 7.41 24.63 4.49
N GLU A 325 7.05 25.85 4.13
CA GLU A 325 6.63 26.86 5.09
C GLU A 325 5.17 26.62 5.53
N ALA A 326 4.79 27.15 6.69
CA ALA A 326 3.44 27.02 7.25
C ALA A 326 2.33 27.43 6.26
N GLY A 327 2.58 28.48 5.43
CA GLY A 327 1.65 28.92 4.40
C GLY A 327 1.37 27.86 3.32
N HIS A 328 2.37 27.08 2.92
CA HIS A 328 2.17 25.98 1.97
C HIS A 328 1.48 24.79 2.61
N ILE A 329 1.85 24.44 3.85
CA ILE A 329 1.17 23.38 4.62
C ILE A 329 -0.31 23.70 4.79
N ALA A 330 -0.65 24.98 4.96
CA ALA A 330 -2.04 25.44 5.04
C ALA A 330 -2.87 25.14 3.77
N ILE A 331 -2.24 25.00 2.60
CA ILE A 331 -2.91 24.58 1.35
C ILE A 331 -3.29 23.09 1.42
N LEU A 332 -2.49 22.26 2.11
CA LEU A 332 -2.68 20.81 2.20
C LEU A 332 -3.76 20.41 3.22
N ARG A 333 -4.05 21.24 4.22
CA ARG A 333 -5.03 20.94 5.28
C ARG A 333 -6.47 20.94 4.77
N ARG A 334 -7.33 20.12 5.39
CA ARG A 334 -8.79 20.08 5.14
C ARG A 334 -9.63 20.66 6.27
N PHE A 335 -9.05 21.50 7.10
CA PHE A 335 -9.69 22.21 8.20
C PHE A 335 -9.24 23.68 8.20
N LYS A 336 -9.96 24.50 8.91
CA LYS A 336 -9.63 25.91 9.11
C LYS A 336 -9.29 26.14 10.58
N THR A 337 -8.53 27.18 10.84
CA THR A 337 -8.40 27.73 12.20
C THR A 337 -9.77 28.06 12.74
N GLY A 338 -10.10 27.59 13.96
CA GLY A 338 -11.41 27.75 14.58
C GLY A 338 -12.40 26.62 14.29
N ASP A 339 -12.08 25.63 13.45
CA ASP A 339 -12.85 24.39 13.37
C ASP A 339 -12.57 23.54 14.62
N LEU A 340 -13.56 22.75 15.06
CA LEU A 340 -13.34 21.79 16.15
C LEU A 340 -12.22 20.82 15.80
N TYR A 341 -11.31 20.57 16.75
CA TYR A 341 -10.21 19.62 16.57
C TYR A 341 -10.73 18.23 16.25
N ASP A 342 -10.07 17.56 15.32
CA ASP A 342 -10.36 16.21 14.88
C ASP A 342 -9.05 15.56 14.40
N SER A 343 -8.58 14.55 15.14
CA SER A 343 -7.31 13.88 14.84
C SER A 343 -7.26 13.24 13.45
N ARG A 344 -8.42 12.82 12.90
CA ARG A 344 -8.50 12.28 11.51
C ARG A 344 -8.07 13.31 10.46
N LYS A 345 -8.33 14.59 10.70
CA LYS A 345 -7.91 15.69 9.82
C LYS A 345 -6.41 15.96 9.94
N VAL A 346 -5.83 15.72 11.12
CA VAL A 346 -4.38 15.79 11.35
C VAL A 346 -3.67 14.65 10.64
N ASP A 347 -4.20 13.42 10.74
CA ASP A 347 -3.69 12.25 10.02
C ASP A 347 -3.79 12.44 8.49
N ASP A 348 -4.88 13.01 8.01
CA ASP A 348 -5.04 13.38 6.60
C ASP A 348 -4.00 14.42 6.15
N LEU A 349 -3.68 15.39 6.99
CA LEU A 349 -2.61 16.36 6.69
C LEU A 349 -1.24 15.68 6.66
N ARG A 350 -0.94 14.80 7.63
CA ARG A 350 0.30 14.01 7.65
C ARG A 350 0.43 13.14 6.40
N ALA A 351 -0.62 12.42 6.03
CA ALA A 351 -0.67 11.62 4.82
C ALA A 351 -0.46 12.46 3.55
N ALA A 352 -1.04 13.66 3.50
CA ALA A 352 -0.85 14.58 2.38
C ALA A 352 0.61 15.09 2.27
N LEU A 353 1.26 15.38 3.38
CA LEU A 353 2.67 15.79 3.43
C LEU A 353 3.59 14.65 2.95
N ILE A 354 3.39 13.42 3.43
CA ILE A 354 4.11 12.24 2.96
C ILE A 354 3.91 12.02 1.46
N ALA A 355 2.68 12.20 0.97
CA ALA A 355 2.34 12.00 -0.44
C ALA A 355 3.06 12.95 -1.40
N THR A 356 3.61 14.09 -0.93
CA THR A 356 4.44 14.97 -1.76
C THR A 356 5.75 14.31 -2.20
N GLY A 357 6.23 13.28 -1.45
CA GLY A 357 7.50 12.60 -1.69
C GLY A 357 8.73 13.50 -1.46
N LEU A 358 8.58 14.64 -0.80
CA LEU A 358 9.63 15.60 -0.50
C LEU A 358 10.14 15.51 0.93
N LEU A 359 9.46 14.73 1.79
CA LEU A 359 9.81 14.51 3.18
C LEU A 359 10.18 13.06 3.40
N SER A 360 11.30 12.81 4.08
CA SER A 360 11.70 11.49 4.57
C SER A 360 10.92 11.13 5.83
N THR A 361 10.78 12.12 6.73
CA THR A 361 10.01 11.99 7.97
C THR A 361 9.16 13.23 8.16
N VAL A 362 7.95 13.05 8.68
CA VAL A 362 7.08 14.14 9.10
C VAL A 362 6.26 13.74 10.31
N SER A 363 6.30 14.52 11.38
CA SER A 363 5.32 14.47 12.46
C SER A 363 4.42 15.69 12.43
N VAL A 364 3.14 15.47 12.77
CA VAL A 364 2.15 16.52 12.95
C VAL A 364 1.53 16.30 14.32
N GLU A 365 1.87 17.18 15.26
CA GLU A 365 1.50 17.06 16.67
C GLU A 365 0.63 18.23 17.09
N ALA A 366 -0.39 17.97 17.89
CA ALA A 366 -1.13 19.01 18.56
C ALA A 366 -0.32 19.51 19.77
N VAL A 367 -0.16 20.82 19.86
CA VAL A 367 0.45 21.50 21.01
C VAL A 367 -0.51 22.54 21.56
N PRO A 368 -0.48 22.85 22.86
CA PRO A 368 -1.31 23.92 23.40
C PRO A 368 -1.10 25.24 22.65
N GLY A 369 -2.17 25.81 22.12
CA GLY A 369 -2.16 27.10 21.44
C GLY A 369 -2.40 28.26 22.40
N GLU A 370 -2.13 29.48 21.94
CA GLU A 370 -2.37 30.70 22.72
C GLU A 370 -3.83 31.15 22.59
N GLY A 371 -4.41 31.60 23.70
CA GLY A 371 -5.76 32.16 23.75
C GLY A 371 -6.85 31.15 24.13
N VAL A 372 -7.99 31.72 24.47
CA VAL A 372 -9.21 31.00 24.82
C VAL A 372 -10.30 31.42 23.84
N ALA A 373 -11.03 30.45 23.30
CA ALA A 373 -12.15 30.73 22.41
C ALA A 373 -13.34 31.36 23.18
N LEU A 374 -14.29 31.94 22.44
CA LEU A 374 -15.43 32.65 23.02
C LEU A 374 -16.32 31.80 23.91
N ASP A 375 -16.29 30.49 23.78
CA ASP A 375 -17.04 29.49 24.56
C ASP A 375 -16.24 28.91 25.75
N GLY A 376 -15.05 29.45 26.04
CA GLY A 376 -14.17 29.00 27.11
C GLY A 376 -13.31 27.78 26.75
N THR A 377 -13.37 27.30 25.50
CA THR A 377 -12.48 26.25 24.99
C THR A 377 -11.10 26.83 24.64
N SER A 378 -10.11 25.96 24.39
CA SER A 378 -8.76 26.39 24.01
C SER A 378 -8.50 26.16 22.53
N TYR A 379 -7.35 26.65 22.05
CA TYR A 379 -6.83 26.31 20.74
C TYR A 379 -5.73 25.24 20.86
N ALA A 380 -5.72 24.34 19.90
CA ALA A 380 -4.63 23.41 19.67
C ALA A 380 -3.89 23.81 18.41
N ASP A 381 -2.67 24.33 18.57
CA ASP A 381 -1.79 24.57 17.44
C ASP A 381 -1.25 23.25 16.90
N LEU A 382 -0.92 23.22 15.62
CA LEU A 382 -0.27 22.04 15.02
C LEU A 382 1.19 22.36 14.75
N LEU A 383 2.07 21.60 15.41
CA LEU A 383 3.50 21.63 15.16
C LEU A 383 3.87 20.56 14.15
N VAL A 384 4.37 21.00 12.99
CA VAL A 384 4.81 20.12 11.90
C VAL A 384 6.33 20.08 11.91
N ARG A 385 6.90 18.96 12.33
CA ARG A 385 8.35 18.71 12.22
C ARG A 385 8.65 18.02 10.92
N GLN A 386 9.61 18.52 10.19
CA GLN A 386 9.92 18.12 8.82
C GLN A 386 11.38 17.65 8.73
N GLU A 387 11.59 16.60 7.95
CA GLU A 387 12.90 16.18 7.50
C GLU A 387 12.84 15.97 5.98
N ALA A 388 13.74 16.66 5.25
CA ALA A 388 13.73 16.63 3.79
C ALA A 388 14.18 15.27 3.23
N ALA A 389 13.48 14.76 2.24
CA ALA A 389 13.91 13.59 1.46
C ALA A 389 14.91 14.00 0.36
N PRO A 390 15.71 13.04 -0.16
CA PRO A 390 16.52 13.29 -1.34
C PRO A 390 15.69 13.81 -2.50
N PRO A 391 16.01 14.97 -3.09
CA PRO A 391 15.14 15.62 -4.08
C PRO A 391 15.21 14.99 -5.47
N ARG A 392 16.16 14.10 -5.72
CA ARG A 392 16.41 13.51 -7.04
C ARG A 392 15.97 12.06 -7.09
N SER A 393 15.44 11.63 -8.22
CA SER A 393 15.12 10.23 -8.50
C SER A 393 15.42 9.88 -9.94
N LEU A 394 15.83 8.64 -10.13
CA LEU A 394 15.96 7.98 -11.43
C LEU A 394 14.86 6.91 -11.51
N ALA A 395 14.29 6.76 -12.70
CA ALA A 395 13.37 5.68 -12.97
C ALA A 395 13.62 5.12 -14.35
N ALA A 396 13.43 3.81 -14.49
CA ALA A 396 13.53 3.11 -15.77
C ALA A 396 12.40 2.10 -15.90
N SER A 397 11.91 1.89 -17.11
CA SER A 397 10.93 0.86 -17.44
C SER A 397 11.24 0.23 -18.79
N ALA A 398 10.82 -1.03 -18.98
CA ALA A 398 10.94 -1.72 -20.25
C ALA A 398 9.70 -2.58 -20.49
N GLY A 399 9.35 -2.80 -21.75
CA GLY A 399 8.21 -3.62 -22.16
C GLY A 399 8.34 -4.10 -23.59
N TYR A 400 7.50 -5.10 -23.93
CA TYR A 400 7.37 -5.64 -25.26
C TYR A 400 5.91 -5.91 -25.61
N GLY A 401 5.52 -5.64 -26.84
CA GLY A 401 4.20 -5.98 -27.37
C GLY A 401 4.23 -6.30 -28.85
N THR A 402 3.49 -7.34 -29.25
CA THR A 402 3.35 -7.66 -30.69
C THR A 402 2.76 -6.47 -31.44
N GLY A 403 3.46 -6.01 -32.49
CA GLY A 403 3.06 -4.85 -33.28
C GLY A 403 3.47 -3.49 -32.71
N GLN A 404 3.98 -3.42 -31.47
CA GLN A 404 4.63 -2.23 -30.90
C GLN A 404 6.14 -2.39 -30.76
N GLY A 405 6.61 -3.66 -30.74
CA GLY A 405 8.01 -3.99 -30.54
C GLY A 405 8.48 -3.77 -29.10
N PHE A 406 9.78 -3.60 -28.94
CA PHE A 406 10.44 -3.30 -27.68
C PHE A 406 10.30 -1.81 -27.35
N ARG A 407 10.19 -1.48 -26.06
CA ARG A 407 10.15 -0.13 -25.54
C ARG A 407 10.91 -0.06 -24.21
N ALA A 408 11.84 0.88 -24.11
CA ALA A 408 12.54 1.22 -22.86
C ALA A 408 12.42 2.72 -22.61
N GLU A 409 12.17 3.11 -21.37
CA GLU A 409 12.06 4.50 -20.95
C GLU A 409 12.96 4.73 -19.75
N GLY A 410 13.73 5.84 -19.77
CA GLY A 410 14.49 6.32 -18.63
C GLY A 410 14.11 7.74 -18.29
N SER A 411 14.06 8.08 -17.01
CA SER A 411 13.79 9.45 -16.57
C SER A 411 14.61 9.84 -15.35
N TRP A 412 15.00 11.11 -15.33
CA TRP A 412 15.56 11.80 -14.17
C TRP A 412 14.57 12.87 -13.72
N THR A 413 14.33 12.94 -12.41
CA THR A 413 13.42 13.93 -11.82
C THR A 413 14.10 14.62 -10.64
N HIS A 414 14.07 15.96 -10.62
CA HIS A 414 14.32 16.75 -9.44
C HIS A 414 12.97 17.23 -8.90
N ARG A 415 12.53 16.68 -7.74
CA ARG A 415 11.16 16.80 -7.23
C ARG A 415 10.78 18.19 -6.71
N ASN A 416 11.76 19.03 -6.37
CA ASN A 416 11.55 20.36 -5.80
C ASN A 416 12.60 21.36 -6.35
N LEU A 417 12.81 21.38 -7.67
CA LEU A 417 13.75 22.30 -8.30
C LEU A 417 13.23 23.76 -8.20
N PHE A 418 11.93 23.94 -8.20
CA PHE A 418 11.22 25.23 -8.07
C PHE A 418 10.29 25.17 -6.87
N PRO A 419 10.78 25.41 -5.64
CA PRO A 419 9.97 25.33 -4.43
C PRO A 419 8.74 26.25 -4.44
N PRO A 420 7.64 25.85 -3.74
CA PRO A 420 7.37 24.52 -3.20
C PRO A 420 6.78 23.60 -4.28
N GLU A 421 7.12 22.30 -4.22
CA GLU A 421 6.59 21.22 -5.08
C GLU A 421 6.74 21.41 -6.60
N GLY A 422 7.63 22.29 -7.05
CA GLY A 422 7.94 22.45 -8.47
C GLY A 422 9.00 21.43 -8.90
N ALA A 423 8.57 20.34 -9.52
CA ALA A 423 9.44 19.30 -10.06
C ALA A 423 9.84 19.57 -11.50
N LEU A 424 11.06 19.19 -11.86
CA LEU A 424 11.51 19.11 -13.26
C LEU A 424 11.86 17.66 -13.56
N ARG A 425 11.25 17.12 -14.62
CA ARG A 425 11.54 15.78 -15.12
C ARG A 425 12.06 15.84 -16.56
N VAL A 426 13.14 15.13 -16.79
CA VAL A 426 13.68 14.85 -18.14
C VAL A 426 13.52 13.37 -18.39
N ALA A 427 12.90 13.00 -19.49
CA ALA A 427 12.66 11.60 -19.84
C ALA A 427 13.02 11.35 -21.30
N SER A 428 13.52 10.13 -21.55
CA SER A 428 13.82 9.62 -22.88
C SER A 428 13.17 8.26 -23.05
N LEU A 429 12.62 8.02 -24.23
CA LEU A 429 12.01 6.78 -24.65
C LEU A 429 12.71 6.26 -25.89
N PHE A 430 13.08 5.00 -25.85
CA PHE A 430 13.69 4.26 -26.97
C PHE A 430 12.86 3.02 -27.24
N GLY A 431 12.26 2.95 -28.39
CA GLY A 431 11.46 1.82 -28.82
C GLY A 431 11.64 1.49 -30.29
N THR A 432 11.18 0.32 -30.68
CA THR A 432 11.26 -0.16 -32.07
C THR A 432 10.48 0.78 -33.01
N GLN A 433 9.33 1.29 -32.54
CA GLN A 433 8.43 2.10 -33.36
C GLN A 433 8.29 3.54 -32.86
N GLU A 434 8.86 3.86 -31.67
CA GLU A 434 8.68 5.16 -31.06
C GLU A 434 9.95 5.59 -30.31
N GLN A 435 10.45 6.79 -30.60
CA GLN A 435 11.53 7.42 -29.85
C GLN A 435 11.04 8.81 -29.40
N ALA A 436 11.31 9.18 -28.14
CA ALA A 436 10.90 10.46 -27.63
C ALA A 436 11.90 11.02 -26.62
N ALA A 437 11.94 12.34 -26.56
CA ALA A 437 12.57 13.10 -25.49
C ALA A 437 11.57 14.11 -24.95
N SER A 438 11.53 14.30 -23.63
CA SER A 438 10.61 15.26 -23.00
C SER A 438 11.24 15.94 -21.80
N VAL A 439 10.84 17.20 -21.61
CA VAL A 439 11.09 17.98 -20.40
C VAL A 439 9.72 18.39 -19.84
N THR A 440 9.47 18.07 -18.59
CA THR A 440 8.20 18.34 -17.93
C THR A 440 8.45 19.08 -16.62
N PHE A 441 7.81 20.24 -16.49
CA PHE A 441 7.64 20.94 -15.22
C PHE A 441 6.30 20.52 -14.61
N ASP A 442 6.34 20.13 -13.34
CA ASP A 442 5.18 19.63 -12.61
C ASP A 442 5.08 20.36 -11.28
N ARG A 443 3.95 20.98 -10.97
CA ARG A 443 3.70 21.61 -9.68
C ARG A 443 2.49 20.99 -9.01
N GLY A 444 2.76 20.23 -7.96
CA GLY A 444 1.74 19.67 -7.08
C GLY A 444 1.07 20.74 -6.24
N ASN A 445 -0.15 20.49 -5.79
CA ASN A 445 -0.91 21.33 -4.87
C ASN A 445 -0.95 22.82 -5.23
N ALA A 446 -0.94 23.15 -6.52
CA ALA A 446 -0.82 24.50 -7.06
C ALA A 446 -1.96 25.43 -6.58
N GLY A 447 -1.73 26.20 -5.51
CA GLY A 447 -2.67 27.10 -4.86
C GLY A 447 -3.89 26.44 -4.21
N ARG A 448 -4.07 25.13 -4.36
CA ARG A 448 -5.09 24.30 -3.73
C ARG A 448 -4.63 22.85 -3.67
N ARG A 449 -4.95 22.17 -2.58
CA ARG A 449 -4.64 20.74 -2.41
C ARG A 449 -5.14 19.91 -3.61
N ASP A 450 -4.30 18.97 -4.02
CA ASP A 450 -4.55 17.99 -5.08
C ASP A 450 -4.68 18.57 -6.50
N ARG A 451 -4.48 19.85 -6.68
CA ARG A 451 -4.45 20.48 -8.00
C ARG A 451 -3.04 20.46 -8.54
N ASN A 452 -2.86 19.80 -9.68
CA ASN A 452 -1.59 19.72 -10.37
C ASN A 452 -1.56 20.61 -11.60
N ILE A 453 -0.44 21.30 -11.86
CA ILE A 453 -0.15 22.04 -13.10
C ILE A 453 1.07 21.39 -13.73
N GLU A 454 0.91 20.93 -14.97
CA GLU A 454 1.96 20.33 -15.77
C GLU A 454 2.22 21.18 -17.01
N ILE A 455 3.51 21.47 -17.30
CA ILE A 455 3.96 22.07 -18.55
C ILE A 455 4.96 21.11 -19.17
N SER A 456 4.68 20.64 -20.39
CA SER A 456 5.53 19.64 -21.05
C SER A 456 5.94 20.09 -22.44
N LEU A 457 7.23 19.98 -22.71
CA LEU A 457 7.84 20.10 -24.05
C LEU A 457 8.35 18.72 -24.45
N SER A 458 7.97 18.24 -25.64
CA SER A 458 8.40 16.92 -26.12
C SER A 458 8.69 16.93 -27.62
N ALA A 459 9.66 16.11 -28.00
CA ALA A 459 9.95 15.72 -29.37
C ALA A 459 9.74 14.22 -29.50
N LEU A 460 9.03 13.80 -30.54
CA LEU A 460 8.61 12.42 -30.76
C LEU A 460 8.83 12.03 -32.21
N HIS A 461 9.49 10.90 -32.46
CA HIS A 461 9.49 10.18 -33.71
C HIS A 461 8.64 8.90 -33.55
N SER A 462 7.68 8.73 -34.42
CA SER A 462 6.84 7.53 -34.48
C SER A 462 6.93 6.90 -35.85
N ASN A 463 7.18 5.60 -35.90
CA ASN A 463 7.23 4.83 -37.15
C ASN A 463 6.33 3.61 -37.03
N TYR A 464 5.05 3.82 -37.36
CA TYR A 464 4.00 2.80 -37.37
C TYR A 464 3.63 2.41 -38.81
N ASP A 465 3.02 1.24 -39.00
CA ASP A 465 2.47 0.83 -40.30
C ASP A 465 1.53 1.91 -40.86
N ALA A 466 0.76 2.57 -39.99
CA ALA A 466 -0.19 3.61 -40.35
C ALA A 466 0.47 4.90 -40.88
N PHE A 467 1.54 5.34 -40.25
CA PHE A 467 2.25 6.59 -40.59
C PHE A 467 3.62 6.67 -39.91
N GLU A 468 4.52 7.43 -40.51
CA GLU A 468 5.71 7.90 -39.84
C GLU A 468 5.56 9.39 -39.51
N ALA A 469 5.94 9.81 -38.30
CA ALA A 469 5.75 11.19 -37.85
C ALA A 469 6.91 11.70 -37.00
N TYR A 470 7.34 12.95 -37.28
CA TYR A 470 8.22 13.74 -36.43
C TYR A 470 7.41 14.87 -35.80
N THR A 471 7.22 14.86 -34.51
CA THR A 471 6.32 15.76 -33.80
C THR A 471 7.06 16.53 -32.72
N GLY A 472 6.96 17.86 -32.74
CA GLY A 472 7.29 18.74 -31.63
C GLY A 472 6.00 19.19 -30.92
N ARG A 473 5.91 19.11 -29.60
CA ARG A 473 4.70 19.40 -28.82
C ARG A 473 5.00 20.22 -27.59
N LEU A 474 4.20 21.27 -27.36
CA LEU A 474 4.12 22.00 -26.11
C LEU A 474 2.72 21.86 -25.54
N ALA A 475 2.59 21.49 -24.27
CA ALA A 475 1.31 21.36 -23.61
C ALA A 475 1.35 21.93 -22.20
N VAL A 476 0.23 22.49 -21.79
CA VAL A 476 -0.05 22.94 -20.41
C VAL A 476 -1.31 22.25 -19.96
N THR A 477 -1.29 21.64 -18.78
CA THR A 477 -2.45 20.94 -18.23
C THR A 477 -2.62 21.29 -16.75
N MET A 478 -3.85 21.59 -16.37
CA MET A 478 -4.27 21.67 -14.96
C MET A 478 -5.21 20.52 -14.66
N ALA A 479 -4.94 19.80 -13.57
CA ALA A 479 -5.67 18.58 -13.25
C ALA A 479 -5.93 18.42 -11.74
N LEU A 480 -7.02 17.74 -11.44
CA LEU A 480 -7.29 17.09 -10.15
C LEU A 480 -7.19 15.59 -10.36
N VAL A 481 -6.16 14.96 -9.80
CA VAL A 481 -5.86 13.55 -10.04
C VAL A 481 -5.92 12.72 -8.76
N SER A 482 -6.15 11.42 -8.91
CA SER A 482 -5.97 10.45 -7.83
C SER A 482 -4.48 10.17 -7.61
N THR A 483 -4.09 9.98 -6.35
CA THR A 483 -2.77 9.47 -5.98
C THR A 483 -2.91 8.03 -5.48
N PRO A 484 -1.84 7.24 -5.43
CA PRO A 484 -1.88 5.88 -4.89
C PRO A 484 -2.40 5.82 -3.44
N ILE A 485 -2.11 6.85 -2.65
CA ILE A 485 -2.54 6.96 -1.25
C ILE A 485 -3.99 7.46 -1.14
N TRP A 486 -4.48 8.18 -2.16
CA TRP A 486 -5.80 8.80 -2.15
C TRP A 486 -6.51 8.64 -3.49
N GLN A 487 -7.32 7.61 -3.60
CA GLN A 487 -8.21 7.42 -4.74
C GLN A 487 -9.40 8.39 -4.67
N LYS A 488 -9.50 9.27 -5.67
CA LYS A 488 -10.61 10.22 -5.77
C LYS A 488 -11.76 9.65 -6.58
N LYS A 489 -12.97 9.84 -6.08
CA LYS A 489 -14.19 9.43 -6.78
C LYS A 489 -14.45 10.24 -8.05
N PHE A 490 -13.91 11.46 -8.12
CA PHE A 490 -14.04 12.39 -9.23
C PHE A 490 -12.69 13.00 -9.55
N THR A 491 -12.31 12.99 -10.82
CA THR A 491 -11.10 13.61 -11.37
C THR A 491 -11.44 14.45 -12.58
N TRP A 492 -10.63 15.45 -12.85
CA TRP A 492 -10.76 16.26 -14.06
C TRP A 492 -9.41 16.79 -14.51
N SER A 493 -9.30 17.10 -15.79
CA SER A 493 -8.20 17.89 -16.33
C SER A 493 -8.69 18.80 -17.45
N ILE A 494 -8.03 19.91 -17.59
CA ILE A 494 -8.18 20.83 -18.72
C ILE A 494 -6.79 21.30 -19.14
N GLY A 495 -6.59 21.43 -20.44
CA GLY A 495 -5.29 21.84 -20.97
C GLY A 495 -5.37 22.61 -22.25
N ALA A 496 -4.21 23.10 -22.68
CA ALA A 496 -3.96 23.65 -24.00
C ALA A 496 -2.73 22.97 -24.58
N GLU A 497 -2.78 22.69 -25.86
CA GLU A 497 -1.72 21.98 -26.57
C GLU A 497 -1.50 22.63 -27.94
N ILE A 498 -0.24 22.83 -28.29
CA ILE A 498 0.18 23.16 -29.65
C ILE A 498 1.22 22.14 -30.11
N LEU A 499 1.11 21.69 -31.33
CA LEU A 499 2.11 20.80 -31.93
C LEU A 499 2.31 21.12 -33.41
N GLY A 500 3.53 20.89 -33.86
CA GLY A 500 3.91 20.78 -35.23
C GLY A 500 4.34 19.35 -35.54
N THR A 501 3.82 18.75 -36.59
CA THR A 501 4.11 17.37 -36.95
C THR A 501 4.26 17.22 -38.44
N SER A 502 5.36 16.56 -38.85
CA SER A 502 5.62 16.16 -40.24
C SER A 502 5.30 14.68 -40.36
N GLU A 503 4.28 14.32 -41.11
CA GLU A 503 3.72 12.97 -41.17
C GLU A 503 3.76 12.41 -42.61
N ASP A 504 4.27 11.20 -42.74
CA ASP A 504 4.24 10.41 -43.96
C ASP A 504 3.15 9.35 -43.84
N ALA A 505 2.13 9.44 -44.67
CA ALA A 505 1.01 8.51 -44.69
C ALA A 505 0.45 8.30 -46.09
N PHE A 506 -0.30 7.23 -46.30
CA PHE A 506 -0.96 6.95 -47.55
C PHE A 506 -2.12 7.92 -47.82
N GLU A 507 -2.06 8.64 -48.93
CA GLU A 507 -3.11 9.54 -49.40
C GLU A 507 -3.97 8.83 -50.45
N LEU A 508 -5.17 8.42 -50.01
CA LEU A 508 -6.11 7.64 -50.85
C LEU A 508 -6.48 8.35 -52.14
N ALA A 509 -6.63 9.67 -52.13
CA ALA A 509 -7.03 10.46 -53.29
C ALA A 509 -5.96 10.43 -54.41
N ARG A 510 -4.67 10.31 -54.04
CA ARG A 510 -3.53 10.30 -54.95
C ARG A 510 -2.91 8.92 -55.16
N GLY A 511 -3.26 7.94 -54.29
CA GLY A 511 -2.77 6.57 -54.36
C GLY A 511 -1.28 6.42 -53.99
N VAL A 512 -0.68 7.36 -53.31
CA VAL A 512 0.75 7.40 -52.93
C VAL A 512 0.91 7.77 -51.47
N ARG A 513 2.05 7.38 -50.88
CA ARG A 513 2.48 7.94 -49.61
C ARG A 513 3.07 9.32 -49.86
N ASP A 514 2.69 10.29 -49.06
CA ASP A 514 3.15 11.66 -49.13
C ASP A 514 3.40 12.23 -47.72
N ARG A 515 4.44 13.06 -47.60
CA ARG A 515 4.82 13.70 -46.35
C ARG A 515 4.21 15.09 -46.26
N GLN A 516 3.38 15.30 -45.24
CA GLN A 516 2.69 16.57 -45.03
C GLN A 516 3.01 17.15 -43.64
N LEU A 517 3.03 18.48 -43.57
CA LEU A 517 3.25 19.22 -42.33
C LEU A 517 1.91 19.70 -41.78
N TYR A 518 1.64 19.41 -40.53
CA TYR A 518 0.45 19.85 -39.80
C TYR A 518 0.86 20.67 -38.59
N TYR A 519 0.12 21.75 -38.34
CA TYR A 519 0.13 22.49 -37.07
C TYR A 519 -1.20 22.33 -36.41
N VAL A 520 -1.23 21.86 -35.18
CA VAL A 520 -2.48 21.61 -34.45
C VAL A 520 -2.47 22.35 -33.13
N ALA A 521 -3.55 23.08 -32.86
CA ALA A 521 -3.88 23.65 -31.56
C ALA A 521 -5.08 22.91 -31.00
N ALA A 522 -5.01 22.48 -29.74
CA ALA A 522 -6.05 21.71 -29.08
C ALA A 522 -6.31 22.20 -27.66
N LEU A 523 -7.58 22.04 -27.23
CA LEU A 523 -7.99 22.30 -25.86
C LEU A 523 -8.56 21.00 -25.23
N PRO A 524 -7.68 20.07 -24.82
CA PRO A 524 -8.12 18.79 -24.25
C PRO A 524 -8.72 18.99 -22.87
N GLY A 525 -9.92 18.46 -22.65
CA GLY A 525 -10.59 18.33 -21.37
C GLY A 525 -10.87 16.86 -21.06
N GLN A 526 -10.83 16.49 -19.78
CA GLN A 526 -11.16 15.15 -19.30
C GLN A 526 -11.93 15.21 -17.99
N VAL A 527 -12.92 14.33 -17.86
CA VAL A 527 -13.67 14.10 -16.62
C VAL A 527 -13.68 12.61 -16.34
N GLY A 528 -13.33 12.24 -15.11
CA GLY A 528 -13.27 10.86 -14.67
C GLY A 528 -14.09 10.61 -13.41
N PHE A 529 -14.79 9.48 -13.39
CA PHE A 529 -15.45 8.94 -12.21
C PHE A 529 -14.85 7.57 -11.91
N ASP A 530 -14.33 7.40 -10.70
CA ASP A 530 -13.76 6.14 -10.23
C ASP A 530 -14.46 5.73 -8.92
N ARG A 531 -15.18 4.63 -8.98
CA ARG A 531 -15.85 3.98 -7.86
C ARG A 531 -15.33 2.55 -7.69
N SER A 532 -14.17 2.24 -8.26
CA SER A 532 -13.48 0.98 -8.01
C SER A 532 -12.88 0.98 -6.60
N ASN A 533 -12.64 -0.20 -6.06
CA ASN A 533 -12.05 -0.36 -4.73
C ASN A 533 -10.53 -0.17 -4.70
N ASP A 534 -9.86 -0.26 -5.83
CA ASP A 534 -8.40 -0.13 -5.96
C ASP A 534 -8.01 0.45 -7.31
N LEU A 535 -6.94 1.28 -7.35
CA LEU A 535 -6.46 1.92 -8.58
C LEU A 535 -5.71 0.96 -9.51
N LEU A 536 -4.96 0.01 -8.95
CA LEU A 536 -4.04 -0.85 -9.70
C LEU A 536 -4.61 -2.25 -9.97
N ASP A 537 -5.37 -2.79 -9.00
CA ASP A 537 -5.99 -4.11 -9.08
C ASP A 537 -7.47 -4.07 -8.69
N PRO A 538 -8.31 -3.43 -9.52
CA PRO A 538 -9.74 -3.31 -9.22
C PRO A 538 -10.44 -4.66 -9.32
N VAL A 539 -11.13 -5.02 -8.23
CA VAL A 539 -11.94 -6.25 -8.14
C VAL A 539 -13.44 -5.95 -8.06
N ARG A 540 -13.82 -4.72 -7.70
CA ARG A 540 -15.21 -4.29 -7.53
C ARG A 540 -15.40 -2.83 -7.91
N GLY A 541 -16.56 -2.51 -8.48
CA GLY A 541 -16.96 -1.14 -8.81
C GLY A 541 -16.84 -0.81 -10.30
N TYR A 542 -16.75 0.47 -10.62
CA TYR A 542 -16.67 0.93 -12.00
C TYR A 542 -15.80 2.18 -12.16
N ARG A 543 -15.30 2.37 -13.38
CA ARG A 543 -14.59 3.57 -13.84
C ARG A 543 -15.21 4.10 -15.09
N MET A 544 -15.27 5.41 -15.23
CA MET A 544 -15.79 6.08 -16.42
C MET A 544 -14.92 7.30 -16.69
N ASN A 545 -14.54 7.49 -17.96
CA ASN A 545 -13.63 8.54 -18.39
C ASN A 545 -14.13 9.13 -19.70
N LEU A 546 -14.45 10.41 -19.68
CA LEU A 546 -14.82 11.16 -20.86
C LEU A 546 -13.71 12.15 -21.18
N ARG A 547 -13.20 12.09 -22.42
CA ARG A 547 -12.26 13.08 -22.98
C ARG A 547 -12.90 13.79 -24.14
N ILE A 548 -12.80 15.11 -24.17
CA ILE A 548 -13.24 15.94 -25.26
C ILE A 548 -12.11 16.93 -25.59
N SER A 549 -11.78 17.03 -26.86
CA SER A 549 -10.73 17.91 -27.35
C SER A 549 -11.20 18.65 -28.60
N PRO A 550 -11.66 19.91 -28.48
CA PRO A 550 -11.75 20.80 -29.63
C PRO A 550 -10.35 21.06 -30.19
N GLU A 551 -10.21 20.93 -31.50
CA GLU A 551 -8.92 21.03 -32.18
C GLU A 551 -9.05 21.89 -33.45
N ALA A 552 -8.03 22.68 -33.73
CA ALA A 552 -7.86 23.41 -34.98
C ALA A 552 -6.54 22.98 -35.62
N SER A 553 -6.56 22.56 -36.88
CA SER A 553 -5.35 22.18 -37.58
C SER A 553 -5.19 22.94 -38.90
N LEU A 554 -3.91 23.18 -39.25
CA LEU A 554 -3.45 23.67 -40.54
C LEU A 554 -2.55 22.58 -41.16
N GLY A 555 -2.81 22.23 -42.41
CA GLY A 555 -2.05 21.22 -43.19
C GLY A 555 -2.65 21.17 -44.59
N THR A 556 -3.48 20.20 -44.91
CA THR A 556 -4.27 20.13 -46.15
C THR A 556 -5.33 21.23 -46.31
N GLY A 557 -5.29 22.24 -45.47
CA GLY A 557 -6.24 23.32 -45.30
C GLY A 557 -6.52 23.60 -43.82
N LYS A 558 -7.34 24.60 -43.54
CA LYS A 558 -7.79 24.88 -42.17
C LYS A 558 -8.94 23.98 -41.80
N GLN A 559 -8.75 23.19 -40.74
CA GLN A 559 -9.76 22.29 -40.19
C GLN A 559 -10.10 22.67 -38.74
N ILE A 560 -11.36 22.59 -38.36
CA ILE A 560 -11.83 22.69 -36.97
C ILE A 560 -12.69 21.45 -36.71
N TYR A 561 -12.34 20.71 -35.67
CA TYR A 561 -13.03 19.48 -35.31
C TYR A 561 -13.00 19.23 -33.80
N VAL A 562 -13.86 18.35 -33.35
CA VAL A 562 -13.92 17.91 -31.97
C VAL A 562 -13.67 16.40 -31.94
N ARG A 563 -12.71 16.00 -31.12
CA ARG A 563 -12.43 14.60 -30.82
C ARG A 563 -12.95 14.27 -29.43
N ALA A 564 -13.81 13.24 -29.33
CA ALA A 564 -14.38 12.78 -28.08
C ALA A 564 -14.17 11.28 -27.92
N ILE A 565 -13.81 10.84 -26.70
CA ILE A 565 -13.63 9.42 -26.33
C ILE A 565 -14.26 9.19 -24.96
N LEU A 566 -15.17 8.23 -24.91
CA LEU A 566 -15.75 7.70 -23.68
C LEU A 566 -15.17 6.30 -23.44
N ASP A 567 -14.60 6.07 -22.27
CA ASP A 567 -14.05 4.78 -21.83
C ASP A 567 -14.69 4.42 -20.49
N GLY A 568 -15.28 3.23 -20.38
CA GLY A 568 -15.90 2.74 -19.16
C GLY A 568 -15.43 1.33 -18.84
N SER A 569 -15.23 1.03 -17.55
CA SER A 569 -14.89 -0.31 -17.06
C SER A 569 -15.74 -0.65 -15.85
N TYR A 570 -16.11 -1.91 -15.73
CA TYR A 570 -16.90 -2.45 -14.63
C TYR A 570 -16.26 -3.73 -14.09
N TYR A 571 -16.23 -3.87 -12.77
CA TYR A 571 -15.60 -4.99 -12.07
C TYR A 571 -16.60 -5.61 -11.11
N TYR A 572 -16.79 -6.91 -11.22
CA TYR A 572 -17.74 -7.67 -10.41
C TYR A 572 -17.08 -8.91 -9.78
N PRO A 573 -16.95 -8.97 -8.45
CA PRO A 573 -16.48 -10.15 -7.76
C PRO A 573 -17.58 -11.21 -7.72
N VAL A 574 -17.36 -12.32 -8.41
CA VAL A 574 -18.31 -13.46 -8.42
C VAL A 574 -18.11 -14.29 -7.15
N LYS A 575 -16.84 -14.45 -6.73
CA LYS A 575 -16.39 -15.09 -5.48
C LYS A 575 -15.11 -14.42 -5.04
N ASP A 576 -14.63 -14.72 -3.85
CA ASP A 576 -13.42 -14.11 -3.25
C ASP A 576 -12.18 -14.15 -4.17
N LYS A 577 -12.09 -15.15 -5.03
CA LYS A 577 -10.95 -15.36 -5.93
C LYS A 577 -11.27 -15.16 -7.41
N ILE A 578 -12.54 -14.83 -7.75
CA ILE A 578 -13.01 -14.73 -9.15
C ILE A 578 -13.61 -13.35 -9.38
N VAL A 579 -13.07 -12.63 -10.36
CA VAL A 579 -13.56 -11.32 -10.79
C VAL A 579 -13.89 -11.38 -12.27
N VAL A 580 -15.07 -10.88 -12.64
CA VAL A 580 -15.43 -10.59 -14.02
C VAL A 580 -15.26 -9.09 -14.25
N ALA A 581 -14.45 -8.74 -15.26
CA ALA A 581 -14.20 -7.36 -15.63
C ALA A 581 -14.64 -7.11 -17.08
N ALA A 582 -15.35 -6.02 -17.31
CA ALA A 582 -15.81 -5.60 -18.62
C ALA A 582 -15.35 -4.18 -18.93
N ARG A 583 -15.03 -3.89 -20.18
CA ARG A 583 -14.68 -2.56 -20.68
C ARG A 583 -15.42 -2.25 -21.97
N ALA A 584 -15.83 -1.01 -22.11
CA ALA A 584 -16.34 -0.44 -23.35
C ALA A 584 -15.65 0.90 -23.63
N ARG A 585 -15.24 1.10 -24.88
CA ARG A 585 -14.70 2.38 -25.38
C ARG A 585 -15.44 2.77 -26.66
N VAL A 586 -15.84 4.03 -26.73
CA VAL A 586 -16.40 4.62 -27.93
C VAL A 586 -15.70 5.95 -28.18
N GLY A 587 -15.24 6.15 -29.41
CA GLY A 587 -14.57 7.39 -29.84
C GLY A 587 -15.20 7.95 -31.12
N THR A 588 -15.18 9.28 -31.25
CA THR A 588 -15.68 10.00 -32.43
C THR A 588 -14.84 11.24 -32.71
N ILE A 589 -14.75 11.58 -34.01
CA ILE A 589 -14.20 12.85 -34.50
C ILE A 589 -15.25 13.48 -35.43
N SER A 590 -15.69 14.69 -35.08
CA SER A 590 -16.70 15.44 -35.82
C SER A 590 -16.18 16.80 -36.25
N GLY A 591 -16.55 17.26 -37.43
CA GLY A 591 -16.16 18.58 -37.95
C GLY A 591 -15.13 18.55 -39.12
N SER A 592 -14.52 17.40 -39.40
CA SER A 592 -13.59 17.24 -40.53
C SER A 592 -13.73 15.86 -41.19
N SER A 593 -13.34 15.75 -42.43
CA SER A 593 -13.19 14.44 -43.11
C SER A 593 -11.93 13.73 -42.60
N ARG A 594 -11.86 12.39 -42.70
CA ARG A 594 -10.69 11.60 -42.28
C ARG A 594 -9.42 12.08 -42.99
N ASP A 595 -9.46 12.30 -44.27
CA ASP A 595 -8.27 12.59 -45.10
C ASP A 595 -7.70 14.01 -44.84
N ASN A 596 -8.51 14.91 -44.28
CA ASN A 596 -8.07 16.23 -43.85
C ASN A 596 -7.50 16.25 -42.42
N LEU A 597 -7.58 15.14 -41.68
CA LEU A 597 -6.98 15.00 -40.35
C LEU A 597 -5.56 14.49 -40.47
N ALA A 598 -4.66 15.08 -39.69
CA ALA A 598 -3.34 14.48 -39.49
C ALA A 598 -3.48 13.00 -39.09
N PRO A 599 -2.77 12.07 -39.75
CA PRO A 599 -2.83 10.63 -39.46
C PRO A 599 -2.70 10.31 -37.96
N SER A 600 -1.80 10.97 -37.24
CA SER A 600 -1.62 10.79 -35.80
C SER A 600 -2.83 11.23 -34.94
N ARG A 601 -3.77 11.99 -35.50
CA ARG A 601 -4.99 12.46 -34.82
C ARG A 601 -6.22 11.58 -35.11
N ARG A 602 -6.16 10.67 -36.07
CA ARG A 602 -7.24 9.73 -36.38
C ARG A 602 -7.42 8.71 -35.25
N LEU A 603 -8.51 7.98 -35.26
CA LEU A 603 -8.81 6.91 -34.32
C LEU A 603 -8.42 5.56 -34.92
N TYR A 604 -7.72 4.76 -34.11
CA TYR A 604 -7.23 3.44 -34.45
C TYR A 604 -7.64 2.44 -33.40
N GLY A 605 -7.74 1.16 -33.75
CA GLY A 605 -7.97 0.03 -32.85
C GLY A 605 -6.93 -1.08 -33.05
N GLY A 606 -6.84 -2.00 -32.09
CA GLY A 606 -5.91 -3.13 -32.07
C GLY A 606 -4.69 -2.92 -31.19
N GLY A 607 -4.13 -4.03 -30.72
CA GLY A 607 -2.99 -4.06 -29.79
C GLY A 607 -3.36 -4.30 -28.34
N GLY A 608 -2.35 -4.41 -27.47
CA GLY A 608 -2.50 -4.84 -26.06
C GLY A 608 -3.32 -3.93 -25.15
N GLY A 609 -3.54 -2.66 -25.53
CA GLY A 609 -4.37 -1.69 -24.80
C GLY A 609 -5.74 -1.42 -25.46
N SER A 610 -6.06 -2.13 -26.53
CA SER A 610 -7.26 -1.99 -27.34
C SER A 610 -7.92 -3.37 -27.52
N VAL A 611 -7.83 -3.99 -28.69
CA VAL A 611 -8.33 -5.33 -28.99
C VAL A 611 -7.15 -6.27 -29.14
N ARG A 612 -6.92 -7.14 -28.15
CA ARG A 612 -5.82 -8.11 -28.15
C ARG A 612 -6.07 -9.20 -29.21
N GLY A 613 -4.99 -9.76 -29.74
CA GLY A 613 -5.02 -10.69 -30.87
C GLY A 613 -4.71 -10.04 -32.21
N PHE A 614 -4.85 -8.71 -32.29
CA PHE A 614 -4.51 -7.94 -33.49
C PHE A 614 -3.26 -7.09 -33.27
N GLY A 615 -2.55 -6.81 -34.36
CA GLY A 615 -1.42 -5.89 -34.34
C GLY A 615 -1.84 -4.48 -33.92
N TYR A 616 -0.87 -3.68 -33.47
CA TYR A 616 -1.09 -2.31 -33.04
C TYR A 616 -1.67 -1.48 -34.17
N GLN A 617 -2.77 -0.76 -33.94
CA GLN A 617 -3.48 0.10 -34.90
C GLN A 617 -4.10 -0.61 -36.10
N ARG A 618 -4.10 -1.93 -36.21
CA ARG A 618 -4.49 -2.68 -37.42
C ARG A 618 -5.97 -2.91 -37.60
N LEU A 619 -6.82 -2.39 -36.72
CA LEU A 619 -8.28 -2.46 -36.87
C LEU A 619 -8.82 -1.20 -37.55
N GLY A 620 -9.60 -1.40 -38.61
CA GLY A 620 -10.24 -0.32 -39.33
C GLY A 620 -10.00 -0.36 -40.84
N PRO A 621 -10.21 0.76 -41.54
CA PRO A 621 -9.91 0.92 -42.95
C PRO A 621 -8.43 0.74 -43.24
N LEU A 622 -8.13 0.03 -44.33
CA LEU A 622 -6.76 -0.24 -44.78
C LEU A 622 -6.52 0.41 -46.14
N ASP A 623 -5.26 0.73 -46.46
CA ASP A 623 -4.84 1.14 -47.78
C ASP A 623 -4.62 -0.06 -48.72
N PRO A 624 -4.33 0.13 -50.01
CA PRO A 624 -4.08 -0.95 -50.95
C PRO A 624 -2.87 -1.84 -50.60
N ASN A 625 -1.96 -1.34 -49.75
CA ASN A 625 -0.80 -2.09 -49.24
C ASN A 625 -1.12 -2.88 -47.98
N ASN A 626 -2.39 -2.84 -47.53
CA ASN A 626 -2.87 -3.46 -46.31
C ASN A 626 -2.35 -2.79 -45.03
N ASP A 627 -1.98 -1.50 -45.10
CA ASP A 627 -1.59 -0.69 -43.95
C ASP A 627 -2.78 0.11 -43.38
N PRO A 628 -2.88 0.32 -42.05
CA PRO A 628 -4.01 0.99 -41.47
C PRO A 628 -3.99 2.50 -41.74
N ILE A 629 -5.11 3.05 -42.17
CA ILE A 629 -5.26 4.49 -42.43
C ILE A 629 -6.08 5.21 -41.35
N GLY A 630 -6.59 4.49 -40.35
CA GLY A 630 -7.37 5.04 -39.26
C GLY A 630 -8.78 5.48 -39.66
N GLY A 631 -9.56 5.85 -38.66
CA GLY A 631 -10.95 6.24 -38.81
C GLY A 631 -11.29 7.52 -38.02
N ARG A 632 -12.57 7.95 -38.19
CA ARG A 632 -13.14 9.04 -37.40
C ARG A 632 -13.95 8.53 -36.20
N SER A 633 -14.28 7.25 -36.15
CA SER A 633 -14.89 6.65 -34.98
C SER A 633 -14.30 5.27 -34.67
N VAL A 634 -14.45 4.85 -33.43
CA VAL A 634 -13.99 3.56 -32.92
C VAL A 634 -14.93 3.07 -31.84
N ASN A 635 -15.18 1.76 -31.83
CA ASN A 635 -15.76 1.08 -30.68
C ASN A 635 -14.90 -0.12 -30.29
N GLU A 636 -14.78 -0.37 -29.00
CA GLU A 636 -14.03 -1.48 -28.42
C GLU A 636 -14.78 -2.03 -27.22
N PHE A 637 -14.79 -3.34 -27.09
CA PHE A 637 -15.37 -4.06 -25.96
C PHE A 637 -14.37 -5.12 -25.50
N ALA A 638 -14.25 -5.32 -24.19
CA ALA A 638 -13.44 -6.37 -23.62
C ALA A 638 -14.18 -6.99 -22.43
N LEU A 639 -14.07 -8.32 -22.32
CA LEU A 639 -14.58 -9.08 -21.19
C LEU A 639 -13.48 -10.01 -20.69
N GLU A 640 -13.20 -9.96 -19.40
CA GLU A 640 -12.20 -10.78 -18.73
C GLU A 640 -12.79 -11.55 -17.56
N GLY A 641 -12.47 -12.85 -17.46
CA GLY A 641 -12.61 -13.65 -16.25
C GLY A 641 -11.25 -13.81 -15.59
N ARG A 642 -11.09 -13.29 -14.37
CA ARG A 642 -9.84 -13.29 -13.59
C ARG A 642 -9.97 -14.26 -12.42
N TYR A 643 -9.02 -15.17 -12.25
CA TYR A 643 -8.92 -16.07 -11.10
C TYR A 643 -7.58 -15.88 -10.41
N ARG A 644 -7.60 -15.59 -9.10
CA ARG A 644 -6.40 -15.33 -8.29
C ARG A 644 -6.17 -16.45 -7.28
N PHE A 645 -4.91 -16.91 -7.15
CA PHE A 645 -4.45 -17.87 -6.16
C PHE A 645 -3.09 -17.42 -5.60
N GLY A 646 -3.12 -16.87 -4.38
CA GLY A 646 -1.95 -16.24 -3.79
C GLY A 646 -1.44 -15.05 -4.61
N ASN A 647 -0.16 -15.03 -4.92
CA ASN A 647 0.48 -14.01 -5.75
C ASN A 647 0.41 -14.30 -7.25
N LEU A 648 -0.27 -15.36 -7.66
CA LEU A 648 -0.47 -15.72 -9.06
C LEU A 648 -1.93 -15.58 -9.45
N GLY A 649 -2.17 -15.43 -10.74
CA GLY A 649 -3.52 -15.43 -11.32
C GLY A 649 -3.51 -15.83 -12.77
N VAL A 650 -4.67 -16.30 -13.22
CA VAL A 650 -4.95 -16.60 -14.63
C VAL A 650 -6.16 -15.79 -15.09
N VAL A 651 -6.13 -15.41 -16.36
CA VAL A 651 -7.18 -14.61 -16.99
C VAL A 651 -7.56 -15.25 -18.32
N GLY A 652 -8.86 -15.42 -18.54
CA GLY A 652 -9.40 -15.68 -19.87
C GLY A 652 -10.10 -14.43 -20.37
N PHE A 653 -9.97 -14.09 -21.66
CA PHE A 653 -10.56 -12.86 -22.19
C PHE A 653 -11.07 -12.97 -23.63
N VAL A 654 -12.04 -12.12 -23.93
CA VAL A 654 -12.57 -11.87 -25.27
C VAL A 654 -12.61 -10.36 -25.47
N ASP A 655 -11.97 -9.89 -26.55
CA ASP A 655 -11.96 -8.49 -26.95
C ASP A 655 -12.58 -8.37 -28.34
N ALA A 656 -13.35 -7.32 -28.58
CA ALA A 656 -13.95 -7.03 -29.87
C ALA A 656 -13.90 -5.54 -30.17
N GLY A 657 -13.72 -5.15 -31.42
CA GLY A 657 -13.77 -3.75 -31.81
C GLY A 657 -13.51 -3.51 -33.28
N GLN A 658 -13.73 -2.26 -33.70
CA GLN A 658 -13.49 -1.78 -35.05
C GLN A 658 -13.34 -0.26 -35.08
N ALA A 659 -12.54 0.26 -36.02
CA ALA A 659 -12.49 1.67 -36.34
C ALA A 659 -13.17 1.92 -37.69
N TYR A 660 -13.90 3.04 -37.80
CA TYR A 660 -14.73 3.35 -38.96
C TYR A 660 -14.37 4.72 -39.53
N GLU A 661 -14.54 4.84 -40.85
CA GLU A 661 -14.42 6.14 -41.55
C GLU A 661 -15.55 7.12 -41.15
N SER A 662 -16.72 6.59 -40.84
CA SER A 662 -17.89 7.39 -40.40
C SER A 662 -17.65 8.06 -39.07
N THR A 663 -18.28 9.22 -38.82
CA THR A 663 -18.23 9.95 -37.54
C THR A 663 -18.86 9.11 -36.40
N ILE A 664 -19.90 8.35 -36.71
CA ILE A 664 -20.59 7.49 -35.72
C ILE A 664 -20.17 6.04 -35.96
N PRO A 665 -19.78 5.29 -34.92
CA PRO A 665 -19.49 3.87 -35.05
C PRO A 665 -20.72 3.09 -35.56
N LYS A 666 -20.48 2.20 -36.50
CA LYS A 666 -21.60 1.44 -37.13
C LYS A 666 -21.98 0.17 -36.39
N PHE A 667 -21.16 -0.31 -35.45
CA PHE A 667 -21.36 -1.57 -34.72
C PHE A 667 -21.43 -2.82 -35.60
N ASP A 668 -20.83 -2.77 -36.79
CA ASP A 668 -20.70 -3.86 -37.75
C ASP A 668 -19.21 -4.20 -37.98
N ASP A 669 -18.95 -5.31 -38.72
CA ASP A 669 -17.62 -5.77 -39.10
C ASP A 669 -16.60 -5.88 -37.93
N TRP A 670 -17.10 -6.25 -36.75
CA TRP A 670 -16.28 -6.36 -35.57
C TRP A 670 -15.20 -7.42 -35.71
N ARG A 671 -14.02 -7.06 -35.29
CA ARG A 671 -12.86 -7.94 -35.19
C ARG A 671 -12.80 -8.46 -33.75
N VAL A 672 -12.71 -9.79 -33.60
CA VAL A 672 -12.78 -10.45 -32.29
C VAL A 672 -11.48 -11.20 -32.03
N GLY A 673 -10.87 -10.91 -30.88
CA GLY A 673 -9.70 -11.59 -30.35
C GLY A 673 -10.03 -12.32 -29.07
N VAL A 674 -9.47 -13.50 -28.87
CA VAL A 674 -9.59 -14.28 -27.64
C VAL A 674 -8.22 -14.67 -27.12
N GLY A 675 -8.12 -14.88 -25.83
CA GLY A 675 -6.83 -15.25 -25.25
C GLY A 675 -6.87 -15.64 -23.80
N ILE A 676 -5.70 -16.01 -23.33
CA ILE A 676 -5.42 -16.32 -21.95
C ILE A 676 -4.23 -15.52 -21.45
N GLY A 677 -4.15 -15.25 -20.16
CA GLY A 677 -3.05 -14.51 -19.56
C GLY A 677 -2.68 -15.00 -18.18
N GLY A 678 -1.40 -14.87 -17.87
CA GLY A 678 -0.86 -15.01 -16.52
C GLY A 678 -0.73 -13.65 -15.83
N ARG A 679 -0.88 -13.64 -14.52
CA ARG A 679 -0.69 -12.48 -13.65
C ARG A 679 0.23 -12.86 -12.52
N PHE A 680 1.20 -12.00 -12.22
CA PHE A 680 2.00 -12.07 -11.02
C PHE A 680 1.78 -10.77 -10.24
N TYR A 681 1.14 -10.89 -9.08
CA TYR A 681 0.75 -9.74 -8.26
C TYR A 681 1.92 -9.28 -7.40
N THR A 682 2.27 -8.01 -7.53
CA THR A 682 3.33 -7.34 -6.78
C THR A 682 2.76 -6.12 -6.06
N ASN A 683 3.52 -5.53 -5.13
CA ASN A 683 3.13 -4.32 -4.38
C ASN A 683 2.92 -3.09 -5.29
N PHE A 684 3.50 -3.09 -6.49
CA PHE A 684 3.33 -2.02 -7.49
C PHE A 684 2.34 -2.38 -8.62
N GLY A 685 1.54 -3.42 -8.44
CA GLY A 685 0.54 -3.89 -9.39
C GLY A 685 0.92 -5.22 -10.04
N PRO A 686 -0.02 -5.89 -10.73
CA PRO A 686 0.23 -7.16 -11.39
C PRO A 686 1.13 -7.00 -12.63
N VAL A 687 2.14 -7.84 -12.74
CA VAL A 687 2.85 -8.09 -14.00
C VAL A 687 2.00 -9.06 -14.81
N ARG A 688 1.71 -8.72 -16.07
CA ARG A 688 0.89 -9.52 -16.95
C ARG A 688 1.64 -10.04 -18.18
N LEU A 689 1.30 -11.27 -18.55
CA LEU A 689 1.69 -11.90 -19.80
C LEU A 689 0.41 -12.41 -20.47
N ASP A 690 0.00 -11.85 -21.61
CA ASP A 690 -1.17 -12.24 -22.35
C ASP A 690 -0.78 -12.87 -23.70
N LEU A 691 -1.43 -14.00 -24.03
CA LEU A 691 -1.37 -14.65 -25.34
C LEU A 691 -2.77 -14.59 -25.96
N ALA A 692 -2.87 -14.05 -27.16
CA ALA A 692 -4.13 -13.84 -27.86
C ALA A 692 -4.07 -14.30 -29.32
N THR A 693 -5.25 -14.66 -29.86
CA THR A 693 -5.44 -15.03 -31.27
C THR A 693 -6.71 -14.36 -31.83
N PRO A 694 -6.67 -13.88 -33.09
CA PRO A 694 -7.88 -13.36 -33.73
C PRO A 694 -8.81 -14.51 -34.18
N LEU A 695 -10.11 -14.41 -33.92
CA LEU A 695 -11.11 -15.38 -34.40
C LEU A 695 -11.47 -15.18 -35.87
N ASN A 696 -11.54 -13.93 -36.32
CA ASN A 696 -11.89 -13.57 -37.71
C ASN A 696 -10.67 -12.93 -38.43
N ARG A 697 -9.62 -13.72 -38.61
CA ARG A 697 -8.35 -13.31 -39.19
C ARG A 697 -8.49 -12.93 -40.66
N ARG A 698 -7.81 -11.84 -41.05
CA ARG A 698 -7.62 -11.40 -42.45
C ARG A 698 -6.17 -11.64 -42.91
N PRO A 699 -5.88 -11.59 -44.20
CA PRO A 699 -4.52 -11.56 -44.68
C PRO A 699 -3.73 -10.43 -44.00
N GLY A 700 -2.50 -10.73 -43.55
CA GLY A 700 -1.67 -9.78 -42.79
C GLY A 700 -1.82 -9.83 -41.28
N ASP A 701 -2.87 -10.45 -40.71
CA ASP A 701 -3.00 -10.63 -39.28
C ASP A 701 -2.08 -11.75 -38.75
N SER A 702 -1.45 -11.50 -37.60
CA SER A 702 -0.67 -12.50 -36.89
C SER A 702 -1.53 -13.65 -36.40
N ARG A 703 -1.00 -14.87 -36.35
CA ARG A 703 -1.71 -16.02 -35.78
C ARG A 703 -1.86 -15.90 -34.26
N PHE A 704 -0.81 -15.44 -33.60
CA PHE A 704 -0.74 -15.23 -32.17
C PHE A 704 -0.08 -13.89 -31.87
N SER A 705 -0.53 -13.25 -30.81
CA SER A 705 0.04 -12.01 -30.29
C SER A 705 0.37 -12.16 -28.82
N VAL A 706 1.55 -11.68 -28.42
CA VAL A 706 2.03 -11.73 -27.04
C VAL A 706 2.15 -10.32 -26.50
N TYR A 707 1.71 -10.10 -25.29
CA TYR A 707 1.77 -8.81 -24.60
C TYR A 707 2.34 -8.98 -23.20
N VAL A 708 3.37 -8.20 -22.87
CA VAL A 708 3.96 -8.14 -21.53
C VAL A 708 3.85 -6.71 -21.02
N SER A 709 3.28 -6.52 -19.83
CA SER A 709 3.18 -5.18 -19.23
C SER A 709 2.88 -5.26 -17.74
N ILE A 710 2.96 -4.11 -17.05
CA ILE A 710 2.59 -3.95 -15.66
C ILE A 710 1.20 -3.31 -15.57
N GLY A 711 0.39 -3.74 -14.61
CA GLY A 711 -1.01 -3.34 -14.41
C GLY A 711 -2.02 -4.28 -15.07
N GLN A 712 -3.30 -4.11 -14.73
CA GLN A 712 -4.39 -4.83 -15.41
C GLN A 712 -4.59 -4.27 -16.83
N ALA A 713 -5.29 -5.01 -17.67
CA ALA A 713 -5.56 -4.56 -19.05
C ALA A 713 -6.44 -3.30 -19.08
N PHE A 714 -7.34 -3.16 -18.08
CA PHE A 714 -8.20 -2.01 -17.86
C PHE A 714 -8.69 -1.97 -16.41
#